data_69a028d761707ede56b161d4444c58c5
#
_entry.id   69a028d761707ede56b161d4444c58c5
#
_cell.length_a   1.000
_cell.length_b   1.000
_cell.length_c   1.000
_cell.angle_alpha   90.00
_cell.angle_beta   90.00
_cell.angle_gamma   90.00
#
_symmetry.space_group_name_H-M   'P 1'
#
loop_
_entity.id
_entity.type
_entity.pdbx_description
1 polymer ?
#
loop_
_entity_poly.entity_id
_entity_poly.type
_entity_poly.pdbx_seq_one_letter_code
_entity_poly.pdbx_strand_id
1 'polypeptide(L)'
;MSTAILTGPPVAGSPLEGDLRSLGFDVRTADGPAQVPAEVAAAPAGARIALVDPHFVGHVHALRLALTDPRFAAGAVTGALSVQPQARGALTRALHEAESAAPAASAVSPGSPAGGTGAETAARANGDEGGVAAPPRTLPDAVAAALEAGDVAVHRPELGPLVASVPADEEARAAARTAVDGVDDEAVRLRNAVKARDGFFTTFCVSPYSRYIARWCARRGLTPNQVTTASLVTALIAAACAATGTRGGFIAAGVLLIASFVLDATDGQLARYDLQYSTLGAWLDATFDRAKEYAYYAGLALGASRGGDDVWGLALGAMVLQTVRHVVDFSFNEANHDAAANTSPTAALSSRLDSVGWTVWLRRMIILPIGERWALIAVLTACTTPRITFVVLLIGCALATCYTTAGRVLRSLTRKARRTDRAAQALADLADSGPLAGSFAALTRRAHIRLPGFGPPAVALLGTAVLLATALWTPLGSVWTCLAALLYALTSGIAVAAQLRGALDWLAPPFFRTAEYVLVLVLALRADQAGVNGALPAAFGLVAAVAYHHYDTVYRIRGGTGAPPHWLVRATGGHEGRALAVTLAAALWAAGDGGTDRAGPGQSPVQGPGQGFTIALTTLAVAIAAVVLVESIRFWVSSKAPAVHDETGEPA
;
A
#
# COMPACT_ATOMS: atom_id res chain seq x y z
N MET A 1 2.11 6.97 27.29
CA MET A 1 3.30 7.59 27.90
C MET A 1 4.48 6.69 27.61
N SER A 2 5.65 7.27 27.37
CA SER A 2 6.90 6.51 27.13
C SER A 2 7.87 6.81 28.24
N THR A 3 8.63 5.82 28.72
CA THR A 3 9.59 5.98 29.82
C THR A 3 11.00 5.67 29.30
N ALA A 4 11.93 6.60 29.50
CA ALA A 4 13.35 6.38 29.23
C ALA A 4 14.08 6.17 30.56
N ILE A 5 14.91 5.12 30.62
CA ILE A 5 15.70 4.77 31.79
C ILE A 5 17.16 4.94 31.42
N LEU A 6 17.84 5.87 32.08
CA LEU A 6 19.30 5.97 32.01
C LEU A 6 19.90 4.82 32.81
N THR A 7 20.82 4.07 32.19
CA THR A 7 21.40 2.85 32.79
C THR A 7 22.49 3.11 33.82
N GLY A 8 22.67 4.37 34.20
CA GLY A 8 23.59 4.85 35.22
C GLY A 8 23.39 6.34 35.50
N PRO A 9 24.17 6.93 36.40
CA PRO A 9 24.06 8.34 36.78
C PRO A 9 24.30 9.26 35.57
N PRO A 10 23.53 10.36 35.45
CA PRO A 10 23.68 11.27 34.33
C PRO A 10 25.04 11.95 34.31
N VAL A 11 25.61 12.13 33.15
CA VAL A 11 26.91 12.80 32.97
C VAL A 11 26.71 14.30 33.06
N ALA A 12 27.49 14.96 33.91
CA ALA A 12 27.42 16.40 34.10
C ALA A 12 27.61 17.16 32.76
N GLY A 13 26.69 18.08 32.44
CA GLY A 13 26.72 18.88 31.22
C GLY A 13 26.30 18.10 29.93
N SER A 14 25.73 16.89 30.05
CA SER A 14 25.13 16.19 28.93
C SER A 14 23.72 16.74 28.63
N PRO A 15 23.37 17.00 27.36
CA PRO A 15 22.02 17.43 26.97
C PRO A 15 21.02 16.26 26.96
N LEU A 16 21.47 15.01 27.13
CA LEU A 16 20.73 13.77 26.88
C LEU A 16 19.35 13.71 27.56
N GLU A 17 19.26 14.12 28.83
CA GLU A 17 17.97 14.16 29.53
C GLU A 17 16.99 15.13 28.88
N GLY A 18 17.47 16.31 28.49
CA GLY A 18 16.68 17.34 27.78
C GLY A 18 16.20 16.80 26.43
N ASP A 19 17.08 16.13 25.70
CA ASP A 19 16.80 15.51 24.40
C ASP A 19 15.72 14.42 24.55
N LEU A 20 15.84 13.52 25.50
CA LEU A 20 14.85 12.48 25.77
C LEU A 20 13.49 13.06 26.18
N ARG A 21 13.47 14.12 27.01
CA ARG A 21 12.23 14.84 27.37
C ARG A 21 11.61 15.54 26.15
N SER A 22 12.43 16.09 25.25
CA SER A 22 11.95 16.71 24.00
C SER A 22 11.31 15.68 23.04
N LEU A 23 11.72 14.40 23.14
CA LEU A 23 11.12 13.28 22.43
C LEU A 23 9.87 12.71 23.11
N GLY A 24 9.43 13.29 24.24
CA GLY A 24 8.21 12.91 24.95
C GLY A 24 8.38 11.75 25.94
N PHE A 25 9.62 11.47 26.39
CA PHE A 25 9.89 10.47 27.41
C PHE A 25 9.82 11.05 28.83
N ASP A 26 9.22 10.27 29.74
CA ASP A 26 9.43 10.41 31.18
C ASP A 26 10.81 9.79 31.50
N VAL A 27 11.77 10.63 31.92
CA VAL A 27 13.15 10.20 32.11
C VAL A 27 13.36 9.79 33.56
N ARG A 28 13.80 8.54 33.77
CA ARG A 28 14.21 7.97 35.05
C ARG A 28 15.68 7.61 35.02
N THR A 29 16.29 7.57 36.16
CA THR A 29 17.72 7.24 36.31
C THR A 29 17.86 6.04 37.23
N ALA A 30 18.59 5.03 36.79
CA ALA A 30 19.06 3.94 37.63
C ALA A 30 20.49 4.28 38.14
N ASP A 31 20.80 3.97 39.36
CA ASP A 31 22.17 4.19 39.91
C ASP A 31 23.21 3.28 39.24
N GLY A 32 22.75 2.25 38.53
CA GLY A 32 23.59 1.32 37.77
C GLY A 32 22.78 0.20 37.12
N PRO A 33 23.44 -0.66 36.32
CA PRO A 33 22.79 -1.72 35.55
C PRO A 33 21.87 -2.62 36.37
N ALA A 34 22.26 -2.95 37.62
CA ALA A 34 21.50 -3.83 38.52
C ALA A 34 20.12 -3.28 38.94
N GLN A 35 19.90 -1.95 38.84
CA GLN A 35 18.60 -1.34 39.17
C GLN A 35 17.68 -1.23 37.97
N VAL A 36 18.18 -1.36 36.74
CA VAL A 36 17.41 -1.23 35.51
C VAL A 36 16.17 -2.15 35.47
N PRO A 37 16.25 -3.45 35.86
CA PRO A 37 15.07 -4.30 35.90
C PRO A 37 13.96 -3.79 36.83
N ALA A 38 14.32 -3.21 37.99
CA ALA A 38 13.37 -2.65 38.92
C ALA A 38 12.67 -1.41 38.35
N GLU A 39 13.40 -0.53 37.68
CA GLU A 39 12.83 0.65 37.00
C GLU A 39 11.94 0.26 35.83
N VAL A 40 12.32 -0.78 35.06
CA VAL A 40 11.48 -1.35 34.00
C VAL A 40 10.18 -1.91 34.59
N ALA A 41 10.26 -2.62 35.73
CA ALA A 41 9.07 -3.16 36.39
C ALA A 41 8.14 -2.05 36.94
N ALA A 42 8.71 -0.95 37.44
CA ALA A 42 7.98 0.19 37.97
C ALA A 42 7.32 1.09 36.90
N ALA A 43 7.74 0.98 35.63
CA ALA A 43 7.14 1.74 34.54
C ALA A 43 5.73 1.22 34.19
N PRO A 44 4.79 2.10 33.74
CA PRO A 44 3.42 1.69 33.38
C PRO A 44 3.39 0.55 32.35
N ALA A 45 2.49 -0.42 32.52
CA ALA A 45 2.44 -1.63 31.70
C ALA A 45 2.24 -1.34 30.19
N GLY A 46 1.52 -0.27 29.85
CA GLY A 46 1.29 0.16 28.47
C GLY A 46 2.29 1.18 27.93
N ALA A 47 3.39 1.46 28.68
CA ALA A 47 4.41 2.40 28.24
C ALA A 47 5.48 1.70 27.38
N ARG A 48 5.95 2.41 26.34
CA ARG A 48 7.20 2.08 25.66
C ARG A 48 8.35 2.33 26.63
N ILE A 49 9.31 1.44 26.69
CA ILE A 49 10.51 1.56 27.51
C ILE A 49 11.70 1.84 26.61
N ALA A 50 12.47 2.84 26.95
CA ALA A 50 13.79 3.08 26.34
C ALA A 50 14.87 2.91 27.39
N LEU A 51 15.97 2.21 27.06
CA LEU A 51 17.19 2.09 27.82
C LEU A 51 18.25 2.92 27.12
N VAL A 52 18.91 3.84 27.83
CA VAL A 52 19.91 4.71 27.23
C VAL A 52 21.14 4.77 28.12
N ASP A 53 22.32 4.62 27.53
CA ASP A 53 23.58 4.79 28.25
C ASP A 53 23.80 6.28 28.60
N PRO A 54 24.14 6.63 29.84
CA PRO A 54 24.35 8.01 30.24
C PRO A 54 25.51 8.70 29.51
N HIS A 55 26.47 7.93 28.97
CA HIS A 55 27.59 8.44 28.17
C HIS A 55 27.27 8.63 26.69
N PHE A 56 26.02 8.38 26.25
CA PHE A 56 25.59 8.56 24.87
C PHE A 56 25.89 9.98 24.37
N VAL A 57 26.49 10.08 23.18
CA VAL A 57 26.71 11.32 22.43
C VAL A 57 26.18 11.10 21.00
N GLY A 58 25.23 11.92 20.60
CA GLY A 58 24.65 11.80 19.27
C GLY A 58 23.56 12.82 19.02
N HIS A 59 23.00 12.78 17.81
CA HIS A 59 21.92 13.68 17.41
C HIS A 59 20.58 13.24 18.01
N VAL A 60 19.74 14.22 18.36
CA VAL A 60 18.35 13.97 18.81
C VAL A 60 17.56 13.19 17.77
N HIS A 61 17.82 13.43 16.48
CA HIS A 61 17.15 12.70 15.40
C HIS A 61 17.58 11.23 15.33
N ALA A 62 18.81 10.87 15.68
CA ALA A 62 19.24 9.47 15.80
C ALA A 62 18.47 8.75 16.92
N LEU A 63 18.33 9.39 18.10
CA LEU A 63 17.50 8.88 19.19
C LEU A 63 16.03 8.77 18.77
N ARG A 64 15.50 9.78 18.06
CA ARG A 64 14.12 9.72 17.53
C ARG A 64 13.89 8.50 16.66
N LEU A 65 14.76 8.26 15.68
CA LEU A 65 14.66 7.10 14.77
C LEU A 65 14.66 5.76 15.50
N ALA A 66 15.52 5.61 16.52
CA ALA A 66 15.62 4.36 17.27
C ALA A 66 14.53 4.19 18.33
N LEU A 67 14.16 5.28 19.01
CA LEU A 67 13.36 5.18 20.23
C LEU A 67 11.87 5.47 20.03
N THR A 68 11.47 6.18 18.96
CA THR A 68 10.08 6.64 18.82
C THR A 68 9.31 6.01 17.67
N ASP A 69 9.94 5.28 16.76
CA ASP A 69 9.26 4.66 15.62
C ASP A 69 8.23 3.62 16.08
N PRO A 70 6.92 3.83 15.79
CA PRO A 70 5.86 2.93 16.25
C PRO A 70 5.75 1.63 15.43
N ARG A 71 6.42 1.53 14.28
CA ARG A 71 6.32 0.39 13.37
C ARG A 71 7.01 -0.88 13.89
N PHE A 72 8.04 -0.71 14.74
CA PHE A 72 8.90 -1.80 15.19
C PHE A 72 8.66 -2.14 16.66
N ALA A 73 8.69 -3.44 16.98
CA ALA A 73 8.54 -3.93 18.35
C ALA A 73 9.73 -3.53 19.24
N ALA A 74 10.92 -3.46 18.65
CA ALA A 74 12.14 -2.95 19.27
C ALA A 74 12.96 -2.15 18.25
N GLY A 75 13.63 -1.09 18.70
CA GLY A 75 14.53 -0.27 17.87
C GLY A 75 15.78 0.09 18.65
N ALA A 76 16.95 0.07 18.00
CA ALA A 76 18.23 0.32 18.65
C ALA A 76 19.19 1.14 17.78
N VAL A 77 19.99 1.96 18.45
CA VAL A 77 21.24 2.53 17.97
C VAL A 77 22.31 2.29 19.03
N THR A 78 23.58 2.51 18.72
CA THR A 78 24.67 2.32 19.69
C THR A 78 24.37 3.08 20.98
N GLY A 79 24.31 2.37 22.09
CA GLY A 79 24.04 2.92 23.42
C GLY A 79 22.59 3.29 23.73
N ALA A 80 21.63 3.00 22.83
CA ALA A 80 20.22 3.26 23.09
C ALA A 80 19.32 2.19 22.46
N LEU A 81 18.32 1.74 23.21
CA LEU A 81 17.36 0.68 22.82
C LEU A 81 15.96 1.11 23.25
N SER A 82 14.95 0.90 22.42
CA SER A 82 13.55 1.01 22.83
C SER A 82 12.78 -0.27 22.56
N VAL A 83 11.79 -0.55 23.41
CA VAL A 83 10.94 -1.73 23.30
C VAL A 83 9.48 -1.32 23.52
N GLN A 84 8.60 -1.76 22.62
CA GLN A 84 7.16 -1.55 22.70
C GLN A 84 6.52 -2.42 23.82
N PRO A 85 5.33 -2.05 24.33
CA PRO A 85 4.65 -2.80 25.39
C PRO A 85 4.46 -4.29 25.09
N GLN A 86 4.19 -4.65 23.83
CA GLN A 86 3.99 -6.04 23.42
C GLN A 86 5.24 -6.91 23.54
N ALA A 87 6.46 -6.32 23.46
CA ALA A 87 7.73 -7.03 23.60
C ALA A 87 8.36 -6.90 25.00
N ARG A 88 7.64 -6.29 25.96
CA ARG A 88 8.16 -6.06 27.32
C ARG A 88 8.57 -7.34 28.04
N GLY A 89 7.83 -8.44 27.85
CA GLY A 89 8.22 -9.75 28.42
C GLY A 89 9.55 -10.27 27.88
N ALA A 90 9.86 -10.00 26.61
CA ALA A 90 11.16 -10.32 26.02
C ALA A 90 12.27 -9.42 26.59
N LEU A 91 12.00 -8.13 26.78
CA LEU A 91 12.93 -7.19 27.41
C LEU A 91 13.33 -7.66 28.82
N THR A 92 12.37 -8.11 29.63
CA THR A 92 12.67 -8.60 30.99
C THR A 92 13.58 -9.82 30.95
N ARG A 93 13.35 -10.77 30.05
CA ARG A 93 14.22 -11.94 29.88
C ARG A 93 15.63 -11.54 29.42
N ALA A 94 15.70 -10.66 28.39
CA ALA A 94 16.98 -10.20 27.86
C ALA A 94 17.82 -9.43 28.89
N LEU A 95 17.19 -8.69 29.80
CA LEU A 95 17.88 -8.03 30.94
C LEU A 95 18.50 -9.06 31.88
N HIS A 96 17.76 -10.10 32.26
CA HIS A 96 18.31 -11.16 33.14
C HIS A 96 19.45 -11.94 32.45
N GLU A 97 19.35 -12.17 31.15
CA GLU A 97 20.43 -12.82 30.39
C GLU A 97 21.68 -11.93 30.32
N ALA A 98 21.52 -10.62 30.09
CA ALA A 98 22.62 -9.67 30.06
C ALA A 98 23.31 -9.53 31.43
N GLU A 99 22.53 -9.53 32.53
CA GLU A 99 23.09 -9.57 33.91
C GLU A 99 23.88 -10.86 34.19
N SER A 100 23.38 -12.01 33.74
CA SER A 100 24.03 -13.31 33.94
C SER A 100 25.33 -13.46 33.13
N ALA A 101 25.43 -12.76 31.99
CA ALA A 101 26.61 -12.76 31.14
C ALA A 101 27.73 -11.79 31.61
N ALA A 102 27.41 -10.82 32.44
CA ALA A 102 28.35 -9.80 32.93
C ALA A 102 29.47 -10.34 33.87
N PRO A 103 29.27 -11.36 34.73
CA PRO A 103 30.34 -11.90 35.63
C PRO A 103 31.47 -12.61 34.89
N ALA A 104 31.26 -13.13 33.70
CA ALA A 104 32.28 -13.90 32.97
C ALA A 104 33.39 -13.02 32.33
N ALA A 105 33.13 -11.73 32.11
CA ALA A 105 34.10 -10.80 31.48
C ALA A 105 35.08 -10.15 32.50
N SER A 106 34.77 -10.19 33.80
CA SER A 106 35.60 -9.58 34.86
C SER A 106 36.63 -10.50 35.50
N ALA A 107 36.72 -11.77 35.09
CA ALA A 107 37.57 -12.79 35.70
C ALA A 107 38.82 -13.17 34.88
N VAL A 108 39.35 -12.29 34.05
CA VAL A 108 40.67 -12.48 33.45
C VAL A 108 41.70 -11.75 34.32
N SER A 109 42.23 -12.47 35.29
CA SER A 109 43.43 -12.08 36.07
C SER A 109 44.67 -12.04 35.18
N PRO A 110 45.57 -11.07 35.34
CA PRO A 110 46.85 -11.09 34.65
C PRO A 110 47.87 -11.91 35.46
N GLY A 111 48.36 -12.99 34.89
CA GLY A 111 49.52 -13.65 35.46
C GLY A 111 49.69 -15.12 35.09
N SER A 112 50.46 -15.44 34.08
CA SER A 112 51.73 -16.17 34.09
C SER A 112 52.20 -16.57 32.70
N PRO A 113 53.49 -16.45 32.40
CA PRO A 113 54.05 -16.85 31.12
C PRO A 113 54.61 -18.27 31.21
N ALA A 114 54.34 -19.14 30.27
CA ALA A 114 55.22 -20.24 29.90
C ALA A 114 54.74 -20.94 28.61
N GLY A 115 55.47 -20.81 27.57
CA GLY A 115 56.23 -21.76 26.81
C GLY A 115 55.53 -22.92 26.12
N GLY A 116 55.65 -22.98 24.77
CA GLY A 116 55.42 -24.25 24.08
C GLY A 116 55.03 -24.10 22.61
N THR A 117 56.00 -23.95 21.79
CA THR A 117 56.19 -24.39 20.38
C THR A 117 55.09 -25.24 19.72
N GLY A 118 54.75 -24.89 18.51
CA GLY A 118 54.54 -25.89 17.48
C GLY A 118 53.38 -25.64 16.48
N ALA A 119 53.83 -25.46 15.24
CA ALA A 119 53.18 -25.79 13.97
C ALA A 119 52.37 -24.74 13.24
N GLU A 120 53.07 -24.21 12.25
CA GLU A 120 52.56 -23.56 11.02
C GLU A 120 51.47 -24.35 10.32
N THR A 121 50.49 -23.69 9.75
CA THR A 121 50.24 -23.75 8.28
C THR A 121 49.20 -22.71 7.83
N ALA A 122 49.69 -21.84 7.03
CA ALA A 122 49.11 -21.17 5.84
C ALA A 122 47.60 -20.85 5.75
N ALA A 123 47.28 -19.55 5.67
CA ALA A 123 46.72 -18.98 4.47
C ALA A 123 46.83 -17.44 4.52
N ARG A 124 47.55 -16.91 3.57
CA ARG A 124 47.61 -15.48 3.24
C ARG A 124 46.28 -15.03 2.69
N ALA A 125 45.77 -13.87 3.08
CA ALA A 125 45.44 -12.77 2.18
C ALA A 125 44.80 -11.59 2.94
N ASN A 126 45.46 -10.44 2.76
CA ASN A 126 44.95 -9.09 2.69
C ASN A 126 44.60 -8.30 3.96
N GLY A 127 45.34 -7.19 4.08
CA GLY A 127 44.84 -5.89 4.50
C GLY A 127 45.08 -5.53 5.94
N ASP A 128 46.18 -4.86 6.12
CA ASP A 128 46.53 -3.99 7.24
C ASP A 128 45.36 -3.00 7.50
N GLU A 129 44.57 -3.27 8.51
CA GLU A 129 43.75 -2.25 9.18
C GLU A 129 44.00 -2.40 10.69
N GLY A 130 44.60 -1.33 11.25
CA GLY A 130 44.90 -1.21 12.66
C GLY A 130 43.75 -1.63 13.54
N GLY A 131 43.98 -2.59 14.42
CA GLY A 131 42.98 -3.12 15.36
C GLY A 131 42.42 -2.04 16.26
N VAL A 132 41.35 -1.37 15.84
CA VAL A 132 40.47 -0.58 16.71
C VAL A 132 39.78 -1.61 17.62
N ALA A 133 40.09 -1.60 18.90
CA ALA A 133 39.40 -2.40 19.91
C ALA A 133 37.89 -2.15 19.78
N ALA A 134 37.12 -3.24 19.65
CA ALA A 134 35.67 -3.12 19.59
C ALA A 134 35.18 -2.27 20.78
N PRO A 135 34.32 -1.28 20.59
CA PRO A 135 33.85 -0.44 21.71
C PRO A 135 33.20 -1.31 22.78
N PRO A 136 33.33 -0.95 24.06
CA PRO A 136 32.75 -1.74 25.15
C PRO A 136 31.24 -1.84 24.92
N ARG A 137 30.70 -3.07 24.97
CA ARG A 137 29.26 -3.30 24.79
C ARG A 137 28.53 -2.67 25.96
N THR A 138 27.71 -1.66 25.69
CA THR A 138 26.86 -1.04 26.70
C THR A 138 25.70 -1.96 27.07
N LEU A 139 25.06 -1.73 28.23
CA LEU A 139 23.87 -2.51 28.63
C LEU A 139 22.76 -2.48 27.55
N PRO A 140 22.38 -1.31 26.98
CA PRO A 140 21.42 -1.29 25.87
C PRO A 140 21.82 -2.16 24.67
N ASP A 141 23.10 -2.16 24.28
CA ASP A 141 23.59 -2.97 23.18
C ASP A 141 23.58 -4.48 23.49
N ALA A 142 23.93 -4.85 24.73
CA ALA A 142 23.87 -6.24 25.17
C ALA A 142 22.43 -6.77 25.20
N VAL A 143 21.49 -5.97 25.71
CA VAL A 143 20.07 -6.32 25.74
C VAL A 143 19.49 -6.38 24.33
N ALA A 144 19.89 -5.50 23.42
CA ALA A 144 19.47 -5.57 22.01
C ALA A 144 19.92 -6.89 21.36
N ALA A 145 21.17 -7.32 21.61
CA ALA A 145 21.68 -8.59 21.11
C ALA A 145 20.94 -9.80 21.71
N ALA A 146 20.59 -9.75 23.00
CA ALA A 146 19.82 -10.81 23.66
C ALA A 146 18.36 -10.88 23.11
N LEU A 147 17.74 -9.74 22.77
CA LEU A 147 16.44 -9.71 22.11
C LEU A 147 16.49 -10.34 20.73
N GLU A 148 17.51 -10.03 19.93
CA GLU A 148 17.73 -10.63 18.60
C GLU A 148 17.95 -12.16 18.71
N ALA A 149 18.70 -12.61 19.70
CA ALA A 149 18.88 -14.03 19.97
C ALA A 149 17.59 -14.74 20.43
N GLY A 150 16.66 -14.00 21.04
CA GLY A 150 15.33 -14.46 21.43
C GLY A 150 14.25 -14.29 20.38
N ASP A 151 14.61 -14.23 19.09
CA ASP A 151 13.70 -14.05 17.93
C ASP A 151 12.85 -12.77 17.94
N VAL A 152 13.27 -11.73 18.67
CA VAL A 152 12.65 -10.41 18.58
C VAL A 152 13.42 -9.56 17.56
N ALA A 153 12.79 -9.19 16.48
CA ALA A 153 13.40 -8.33 15.48
C ALA A 153 13.67 -6.93 16.06
N VAL A 154 14.96 -6.55 16.12
CA VAL A 154 15.40 -5.22 16.54
C VAL A 154 15.73 -4.39 15.32
N HIS A 155 14.96 -3.33 15.11
CA HIS A 155 15.19 -2.41 14.02
C HIS A 155 16.42 -1.52 14.31
N ARG A 156 17.35 -1.46 13.37
CA ARG A 156 18.51 -0.56 13.40
C ARG A 156 18.39 0.44 12.25
N PRO A 157 17.97 1.69 12.54
CA PRO A 157 17.78 2.68 11.47
C PRO A 157 19.12 3.05 10.80
N GLU A 158 19.08 3.27 9.50
CA GLU A 158 20.22 3.84 8.76
C GLU A 158 20.41 5.30 9.16
N LEU A 159 21.50 5.59 9.85
CA LEU A 159 21.78 6.92 10.37
C LEU A 159 22.33 7.89 9.31
N GLY A 160 22.97 7.37 8.24
CA GLY A 160 23.67 8.19 7.27
C GLY A 160 24.74 9.07 7.95
N PRO A 161 24.66 10.41 7.86
CA PRO A 161 25.62 11.31 8.50
C PRO A 161 25.35 11.56 9.99
N LEU A 162 24.23 11.04 10.56
CA LEU A 162 23.91 11.23 11.96
C LEU A 162 24.86 10.43 12.86
N VAL A 163 25.22 11.02 13.98
CA VAL A 163 26.09 10.39 14.98
C VAL A 163 25.24 9.76 16.08
N ALA A 164 25.61 8.55 16.49
CA ALA A 164 25.14 7.84 17.69
C ALA A 164 26.30 7.00 18.23
N SER A 165 26.89 7.37 19.34
CA SER A 165 28.07 6.71 19.91
C SER A 165 28.07 6.76 21.43
N VAL A 166 28.82 5.85 22.04
CA VAL A 166 29.15 5.87 23.46
C VAL A 166 30.67 5.92 23.56
N PRO A 167 31.26 7.12 23.70
CA PRO A 167 32.70 7.30 23.76
C PRO A 167 33.33 6.66 24.99
N ALA A 168 34.47 5.99 24.82
CA ALA A 168 35.17 5.33 25.88
C ALA A 168 35.96 6.28 26.79
N ASP A 169 36.38 7.42 26.27
CA ASP A 169 37.18 8.40 26.97
C ASP A 169 36.77 9.84 26.57
N GLU A 170 37.39 10.84 27.19
CA GLU A 170 37.05 12.26 26.97
C GLU A 170 37.52 12.76 25.60
N GLU A 171 38.57 12.21 25.02
CA GLU A 171 39.03 12.57 23.69
C GLU A 171 38.04 12.09 22.63
N ALA A 172 37.61 10.84 22.71
CA ALA A 172 36.54 10.29 21.86
C ALA A 172 35.21 11.05 22.03
N ARG A 173 34.91 11.50 23.27
CA ARG A 173 33.73 12.31 23.56
C ARG A 173 33.80 13.69 22.89
N ALA A 174 34.95 14.34 22.96
CA ALA A 174 35.17 15.63 22.28
C ALA A 174 35.06 15.49 20.76
N ALA A 175 35.65 14.40 20.21
CA ALA A 175 35.55 14.10 18.79
C ALA A 175 34.09 13.82 18.36
N ALA A 176 33.34 13.04 19.12
CA ALA A 176 31.93 12.77 18.87
C ALA A 176 31.07 14.05 18.91
N ARG A 177 31.31 14.95 19.88
CA ARG A 177 30.62 16.25 19.94
C ARG A 177 30.94 17.11 18.71
N THR A 178 32.20 17.18 18.29
CA THR A 178 32.59 17.90 17.08
C THR A 178 31.90 17.32 15.84
N ALA A 179 31.75 16.00 15.77
CA ALA A 179 31.05 15.34 14.67
C ALA A 179 29.53 15.63 14.70
N VAL A 180 28.92 15.72 15.89
CA VAL A 180 27.51 16.15 16.05
C VAL A 180 27.33 17.59 15.60
N ASP A 181 28.20 18.51 16.04
CA ASP A 181 28.14 19.93 15.67
C ASP A 181 28.34 20.16 14.16
N GLY A 182 29.02 19.25 13.48
CA GLY A 182 29.30 19.30 12.03
C GLY A 182 28.12 18.92 11.14
N VAL A 183 27.00 18.40 11.69
CA VAL A 183 25.85 17.91 10.91
C VAL A 183 24.58 18.64 11.29
N ASP A 184 23.91 19.23 10.30
CA ASP A 184 22.55 19.76 10.44
C ASP A 184 21.53 18.59 10.42
N ASP A 185 21.09 18.18 11.60
CA ASP A 185 20.13 17.07 11.77
C ASP A 185 18.75 17.40 11.20
N GLU A 186 18.34 18.68 11.20
CA GLU A 186 17.10 19.12 10.56
C GLU A 186 17.16 18.94 9.04
N ALA A 187 18.29 19.23 8.41
CA ALA A 187 18.47 19.00 6.98
C ALA A 187 18.43 17.50 6.63
N VAL A 188 19.01 16.65 7.49
CA VAL A 188 18.92 15.18 7.35
C VAL A 188 17.49 14.71 7.49
N ARG A 189 16.77 15.18 8.51
CA ARG A 189 15.37 14.87 8.77
C ARG A 189 14.46 15.25 7.59
N LEU A 190 14.64 16.46 7.01
CA LEU A 190 13.93 16.90 5.80
C LEU A 190 14.24 16.04 4.58
N ARG A 191 15.47 15.58 4.45
CA ARG A 191 15.87 14.68 3.35
C ARG A 191 15.21 13.31 3.50
N ASN A 192 15.24 12.73 4.71
CA ASN A 192 14.67 11.42 5.03
C ASN A 192 13.13 11.42 4.98
N ALA A 193 12.49 12.58 5.10
CA ALA A 193 11.05 12.71 4.93
C ALA A 193 10.59 12.42 3.48
N VAL A 194 11.47 12.57 2.47
CA VAL A 194 11.17 12.31 1.07
C VAL A 194 11.48 10.84 0.73
N LYS A 195 10.59 10.17 0.00
CA LYS A 195 10.85 8.79 -0.48
C LYS A 195 12.06 8.76 -1.40
N ALA A 196 12.94 7.80 -1.21
CA ALA A 196 14.14 7.62 -2.03
C ALA A 196 13.82 7.26 -3.51
N ARG A 197 12.68 6.60 -3.73
CA ARG A 197 12.21 6.19 -5.07
C ARG A 197 10.78 6.65 -5.26
N ASP A 198 10.59 7.64 -6.13
CA ASP A 198 9.26 8.16 -6.50
C ASP A 198 9.23 8.51 -7.99
N GLY A 199 8.06 8.90 -8.51
CA GLY A 199 7.90 9.39 -9.89
C GLY A 199 8.72 10.66 -10.15
N PHE A 200 8.96 10.95 -11.43
CA PHE A 200 9.70 12.15 -11.84
C PHE A 200 9.03 13.43 -11.36
N PHE A 201 7.69 13.54 -11.60
CA PHE A 201 6.94 14.74 -11.22
C PHE A 201 6.94 14.95 -9.70
N THR A 202 6.72 13.89 -8.92
CA THR A 202 6.78 13.96 -7.45
C THR A 202 8.17 14.38 -6.97
N THR A 203 9.22 13.76 -7.50
CA THR A 203 10.60 13.99 -7.05
C THR A 203 11.07 15.42 -7.35
N PHE A 204 10.83 15.93 -8.57
CA PHE A 204 11.40 17.19 -9.02
C PHE A 204 10.46 18.40 -8.91
N CYS A 205 9.14 18.17 -8.99
CA CYS A 205 8.16 19.26 -8.99
C CYS A 205 7.39 19.41 -7.67
N VAL A 206 7.27 18.36 -6.85
CA VAL A 206 6.46 18.39 -5.62
C VAL A 206 7.32 18.32 -4.37
N SER A 207 8.17 17.29 -4.23
CA SER A 207 8.97 17.05 -3.02
C SER A 207 9.89 18.20 -2.60
N PRO A 208 10.44 19.04 -3.52
CA PRO A 208 11.24 20.20 -3.12
C PRO A 208 10.50 21.20 -2.23
N TYR A 209 9.17 21.30 -2.37
CA TYR A 209 8.32 22.24 -1.60
C TYR A 209 7.56 21.54 -0.48
N SER A 210 6.95 20.38 -0.77
CA SER A 210 6.05 19.70 0.15
C SER A 210 6.74 19.31 1.48
N ARG A 211 8.05 18.98 1.46
CA ARG A 211 8.81 18.73 2.70
C ARG A 211 8.86 19.92 3.67
N TYR A 212 8.87 21.15 3.14
CA TYR A 212 8.82 22.34 3.98
C TYR A 212 7.41 22.60 4.49
N ILE A 213 6.38 22.26 3.72
CA ILE A 213 4.99 22.28 4.17
C ILE A 213 4.81 21.22 5.28
N ALA A 214 5.37 20.02 5.13
CA ALA A 214 5.35 18.98 6.16
C ALA A 214 6.02 19.47 7.47
N ARG A 215 7.18 20.13 7.38
CA ARG A 215 7.82 20.77 8.53
C ARG A 215 6.93 21.83 9.17
N TRP A 216 6.28 22.66 8.37
CA TRP A 216 5.37 23.69 8.89
C TRP A 216 4.17 23.05 9.60
N CYS A 217 3.58 21.98 9.04
CA CYS A 217 2.51 21.20 9.65
C CYS A 217 2.97 20.60 10.99
N ALA A 218 4.15 19.98 11.04
CA ALA A 218 4.73 19.42 12.26
C ALA A 218 4.89 20.47 13.37
N ARG A 219 5.42 21.65 13.02
CA ARG A 219 5.58 22.77 13.97
C ARG A 219 4.25 23.33 14.48
N ARG A 220 3.15 23.11 13.76
CA ARG A 220 1.79 23.49 14.17
C ARG A 220 1.05 22.37 14.90
N GLY A 221 1.67 21.20 15.07
CA GLY A 221 1.05 20.03 15.70
C GLY A 221 -0.05 19.38 14.86
N LEU A 222 -0.04 19.61 13.53
CA LEU A 222 -0.97 18.96 12.62
C LEU A 222 -0.55 17.50 12.43
N THR A 223 -1.54 16.60 12.37
CA THR A 223 -1.31 15.19 12.14
C THR A 223 -1.36 14.85 10.65
N PRO A 224 -0.69 13.76 10.19
CA PRO A 224 -0.79 13.28 8.82
C PRO A 224 -2.25 13.11 8.37
N ASN A 225 -3.11 12.49 9.17
CA ASN A 225 -4.52 12.27 8.86
C ASN A 225 -5.31 13.56 8.60
N GLN A 226 -4.98 14.65 9.31
CA GLN A 226 -5.60 15.96 9.05
C GLN A 226 -5.18 16.51 7.68
N VAL A 227 -3.93 16.32 7.30
CA VAL A 227 -3.41 16.74 5.97
C VAL A 227 -4.00 15.89 4.85
N THR A 228 -4.10 14.57 5.03
CA THR A 228 -4.80 13.66 4.10
C THR A 228 -6.27 14.06 3.91
N THR A 229 -6.96 14.42 5.00
CA THR A 229 -8.34 14.92 4.95
C THR A 229 -8.44 16.25 4.19
N ALA A 230 -7.50 17.17 4.43
CA ALA A 230 -7.45 18.43 3.68
C ALA A 230 -7.19 18.21 2.18
N SER A 231 -6.34 17.25 1.83
CA SER A 231 -6.11 16.82 0.45
C SER A 231 -7.41 16.32 -0.20
N LEU A 232 -8.16 15.44 0.47
CA LEU A 232 -9.47 14.96 -0.03
C LEU A 232 -10.46 16.11 -0.25
N VAL A 233 -10.63 16.99 0.75
CA VAL A 233 -11.55 18.14 0.63
C VAL A 233 -11.17 19.02 -0.56
N THR A 234 -9.88 19.29 -0.74
CA THR A 234 -9.38 20.08 -1.88
C THR A 234 -9.71 19.41 -3.21
N ALA A 235 -9.55 18.08 -3.31
CA ALA A 235 -9.92 17.34 -4.53
C ALA A 235 -11.44 17.32 -4.78
N LEU A 236 -12.27 17.23 -3.74
CA LEU A 236 -13.72 17.30 -3.87
C LEU A 236 -14.17 18.69 -4.34
N ILE A 237 -13.54 19.77 -3.87
CA ILE A 237 -13.76 21.12 -4.38
C ILE A 237 -13.32 21.20 -5.85
N ALA A 238 -12.17 20.60 -6.22
CA ALA A 238 -11.73 20.51 -7.61
C ALA A 238 -12.76 19.79 -8.50
N ALA A 239 -13.30 18.67 -8.04
CA ALA A 239 -14.35 17.92 -8.73
C ALA A 239 -15.64 18.75 -8.88
N ALA A 240 -16.03 19.50 -7.85
CA ALA A 240 -17.17 20.41 -7.91
C ALA A 240 -16.94 21.55 -8.91
N CYS A 241 -15.74 22.14 -8.97
CA CYS A 241 -15.36 23.11 -9.98
C CYS A 241 -15.43 22.52 -11.39
N ALA A 242 -14.90 21.31 -11.60
CA ALA A 242 -14.99 20.60 -12.88
C ALA A 242 -16.46 20.38 -13.29
N ALA A 243 -17.32 20.00 -12.34
CA ALA A 243 -18.74 19.75 -12.55
C ALA A 243 -19.53 20.99 -12.99
N THR A 244 -19.02 22.21 -12.82
CA THR A 244 -19.68 23.43 -13.34
C THR A 244 -19.77 23.45 -14.86
N GLY A 245 -18.89 22.74 -15.58
CA GLY A 245 -18.83 22.71 -17.04
C GLY A 245 -18.30 24.00 -17.68
N THR A 246 -17.83 24.95 -16.88
CA THR A 246 -17.30 26.23 -17.36
C THR A 246 -15.79 26.17 -17.58
N ARG A 247 -15.26 26.98 -18.49
CA ARG A 247 -13.80 27.05 -18.72
C ARG A 247 -13.05 27.46 -17.45
N GLY A 248 -13.56 28.45 -16.70
CA GLY A 248 -13.00 28.86 -15.42
C GLY A 248 -13.04 27.73 -14.37
N GLY A 249 -14.12 26.95 -14.37
CA GLY A 249 -14.27 25.77 -13.52
C GLY A 249 -13.22 24.69 -13.82
N PHE A 250 -12.96 24.40 -15.10
CA PHE A 250 -11.91 23.43 -15.49
C PHE A 250 -10.50 23.90 -15.13
N ILE A 251 -10.20 25.21 -15.29
CA ILE A 251 -8.92 25.78 -14.87
C ILE A 251 -8.76 25.66 -13.34
N ALA A 252 -9.78 26.07 -12.58
CA ALA A 252 -9.77 25.95 -11.12
C ALA A 252 -9.63 24.48 -10.67
N ALA A 253 -10.34 23.57 -11.33
CA ALA A 253 -10.24 22.14 -11.06
C ALA A 253 -8.82 21.59 -11.25
N GLY A 254 -8.16 21.95 -12.35
CA GLY A 254 -6.78 21.52 -12.60
C GLY A 254 -5.79 22.04 -11.55
N VAL A 255 -5.90 23.33 -11.19
CA VAL A 255 -5.05 23.95 -10.16
C VAL A 255 -5.27 23.30 -8.78
N LEU A 256 -6.54 23.12 -8.39
CA LEU A 256 -6.88 22.50 -7.11
C LEU A 256 -6.50 21.02 -7.06
N LEU A 257 -6.51 20.31 -8.18
CA LEU A 257 -6.05 18.93 -8.25
C LEU A 257 -4.53 18.83 -7.94
N ILE A 258 -3.73 19.74 -8.49
CA ILE A 258 -2.30 19.83 -8.16
C ILE A 258 -2.11 20.21 -6.68
N ALA A 259 -2.88 21.15 -6.16
CA ALA A 259 -2.82 21.53 -4.75
C ALA A 259 -3.17 20.33 -3.83
N SER A 260 -4.22 19.56 -4.17
CA SER A 260 -4.56 18.31 -3.47
C SER A 260 -3.41 17.30 -3.51
N PHE A 261 -2.75 17.13 -4.65
CA PHE A 261 -1.61 16.22 -4.79
C PHE A 261 -0.39 16.68 -3.98
N VAL A 262 -0.14 17.99 -3.88
CA VAL A 262 0.92 18.54 -3.00
C VAL A 262 0.62 18.23 -1.53
N LEU A 263 -0.65 18.39 -1.09
CA LEU A 263 -1.06 18.04 0.28
C LEU A 263 -0.92 16.54 0.54
N ASP A 264 -1.26 15.71 -0.42
CA ASP A 264 -1.10 14.27 -0.37
C ASP A 264 0.38 13.84 -0.21
N ALA A 265 1.27 14.40 -1.02
CA ALA A 265 2.70 14.19 -0.82
C ALA A 265 3.20 14.69 0.55
N THR A 266 2.57 15.74 1.07
CA THR A 266 2.90 16.35 2.37
C THR A 266 2.54 15.44 3.54
N ASP A 267 1.41 14.74 3.53
CA ASP A 267 0.99 13.90 4.66
C ASP A 267 1.94 12.71 4.87
N GLY A 268 2.34 12.03 3.80
CA GLY A 268 3.35 10.98 3.88
C GLY A 268 4.73 11.49 4.30
N GLN A 269 5.10 12.71 3.86
CA GLN A 269 6.34 13.35 4.31
C GLN A 269 6.25 13.77 5.78
N LEU A 270 5.10 14.25 6.24
CA LEU A 270 4.85 14.56 7.64
C LEU A 270 4.93 13.32 8.52
N ALA A 271 4.33 12.21 8.06
CA ALA A 271 4.40 10.93 8.76
C ALA A 271 5.85 10.44 8.95
N ARG A 272 6.70 10.58 7.92
CA ARG A 272 8.12 10.24 8.00
C ARG A 272 8.93 11.25 8.79
N TYR A 273 8.64 12.54 8.65
CA TYR A 273 9.32 13.61 9.36
C TYR A 273 9.13 13.50 10.88
N ASP A 274 7.93 13.16 11.34
CA ASP A 274 7.55 13.11 12.76
C ASP A 274 7.40 11.68 13.30
N LEU A 275 7.63 10.63 12.45
CA LEU A 275 7.44 9.21 12.76
C LEU A 275 6.01 8.92 13.28
N GLN A 276 5.02 9.62 12.73
CA GLN A 276 3.61 9.45 13.07
C GLN A 276 2.95 8.46 12.10
N TYR A 277 3.22 7.18 12.30
CA TYR A 277 2.62 6.11 11.48
C TYR A 277 1.43 5.50 12.20
N SER A 278 0.34 5.25 11.46
CA SER A 278 -0.82 4.51 11.95
C SER A 278 -1.45 3.69 10.83
N THR A 279 -2.00 2.52 11.19
CA THR A 279 -2.78 1.67 10.26
C THR A 279 -3.98 2.41 9.67
N LEU A 280 -4.68 3.16 10.52
CA LEU A 280 -5.78 4.02 10.09
C LEU A 280 -5.30 5.08 9.09
N GLY A 281 -4.14 5.70 9.32
CA GLY A 281 -3.58 6.70 8.42
C GLY A 281 -3.24 6.11 7.05
N ALA A 282 -2.60 4.96 7.01
CA ALA A 282 -2.26 4.26 5.76
C ALA A 282 -3.53 3.86 4.97
N TRP A 283 -4.58 3.41 5.66
CA TRP A 283 -5.86 3.10 5.02
C TRP A 283 -6.58 4.36 4.52
N LEU A 284 -6.57 5.46 5.30
CA LEU A 284 -7.17 6.73 4.87
C LEU A 284 -6.47 7.26 3.62
N ASP A 285 -5.15 7.30 3.60
CA ASP A 285 -4.33 7.73 2.45
C ASP A 285 -4.73 6.94 1.19
N ALA A 286 -4.63 5.63 1.26
CA ALA A 286 -4.95 4.75 0.14
C ALA A 286 -6.42 4.83 -0.32
N THR A 287 -7.38 4.95 0.61
CA THR A 287 -8.81 5.05 0.31
C THR A 287 -9.17 6.41 -0.29
N PHE A 288 -8.61 7.48 0.28
CA PHE A 288 -8.89 8.84 -0.20
C PHE A 288 -8.30 9.09 -1.57
N ASP A 289 -7.16 8.50 -1.90
CA ASP A 289 -6.61 8.52 -3.25
C ASP A 289 -7.61 8.03 -4.30
N ARG A 290 -8.27 6.92 -4.03
CA ARG A 290 -9.29 6.37 -4.94
C ARG A 290 -10.54 7.25 -4.96
N ALA A 291 -10.99 7.71 -3.80
CA ALA A 291 -12.14 8.60 -3.69
C ALA A 291 -11.91 9.91 -4.45
N LYS A 292 -10.73 10.53 -4.30
CA LYS A 292 -10.32 11.74 -5.04
C LYS A 292 -10.38 11.53 -6.55
N GLU A 293 -9.75 10.45 -7.03
CA GLU A 293 -9.67 10.14 -8.46
C GLU A 293 -11.06 9.93 -9.07
N TYR A 294 -11.90 9.12 -8.42
CA TYR A 294 -13.24 8.82 -8.92
C TYR A 294 -14.18 10.04 -8.84
N ALA A 295 -14.13 10.81 -7.76
CA ALA A 295 -14.90 12.05 -7.66
C ALA A 295 -14.50 13.05 -8.74
N TYR A 296 -13.20 13.17 -9.03
CA TYR A 296 -12.72 14.06 -10.08
C TYR A 296 -13.17 13.61 -11.48
N TYR A 297 -13.11 12.30 -11.79
CA TYR A 297 -13.63 11.77 -13.05
C TYR A 297 -15.15 12.03 -13.21
N ALA A 298 -15.90 11.78 -12.14
CA ALA A 298 -17.35 12.09 -12.13
C ALA A 298 -17.62 13.59 -12.33
N GLY A 299 -16.83 14.45 -11.67
CA GLY A 299 -16.92 15.91 -11.83
C GLY A 299 -16.65 16.36 -13.28
N LEU A 300 -15.61 15.82 -13.92
CA LEU A 300 -15.30 16.09 -15.32
C LEU A 300 -16.43 15.62 -16.27
N ALA A 301 -16.95 14.40 -16.04
CA ALA A 301 -18.03 13.85 -16.87
C ALA A 301 -19.32 14.67 -16.72
N LEU A 302 -19.68 15.04 -15.49
CA LEU A 302 -20.85 15.87 -15.23
C LEU A 302 -20.71 17.28 -15.85
N GLY A 303 -19.52 17.88 -15.74
CA GLY A 303 -19.24 19.18 -16.34
C GLY A 303 -19.31 19.16 -17.86
N ALA A 304 -18.75 18.12 -18.48
CA ALA A 304 -18.82 17.92 -19.93
C ALA A 304 -20.26 17.72 -20.41
N SER A 305 -21.06 16.89 -19.72
CA SER A 305 -22.48 16.66 -20.05
C SER A 305 -23.30 17.94 -19.97
N ARG A 306 -23.02 18.84 -19.01
CA ARG A 306 -23.65 20.16 -18.93
C ARG A 306 -23.31 21.06 -20.14
N GLY A 307 -22.13 20.85 -20.72
CA GLY A 307 -21.70 21.51 -21.97
C GLY A 307 -22.21 20.83 -23.25
N GLY A 308 -23.02 19.77 -23.14
CA GLY A 308 -23.54 19.00 -24.28
C GLY A 308 -22.58 17.92 -24.79
N ASP A 309 -21.47 17.67 -24.12
CA ASP A 309 -20.49 16.64 -24.47
C ASP A 309 -20.56 15.46 -23.48
N ASP A 310 -21.29 14.41 -23.82
CA ASP A 310 -21.36 13.23 -22.97
C ASP A 310 -20.06 12.39 -23.05
N VAL A 311 -19.36 12.33 -21.92
CA VAL A 311 -18.10 11.58 -21.76
C VAL A 311 -18.16 10.55 -20.63
N TRP A 312 -19.36 10.22 -20.11
CA TRP A 312 -19.50 9.25 -19.02
C TRP A 312 -18.93 7.88 -19.37
N GLY A 313 -19.08 7.45 -20.64
CA GLY A 313 -18.47 6.21 -21.12
C GLY A 313 -16.94 6.23 -21.08
N LEU A 314 -16.32 7.39 -21.38
CA LEU A 314 -14.87 7.54 -21.28
C LEU A 314 -14.40 7.58 -19.82
N ALA A 315 -15.14 8.27 -18.94
CA ALA A 315 -14.84 8.33 -17.51
C ALA A 315 -14.93 6.95 -16.86
N LEU A 316 -15.98 6.19 -17.14
CA LEU A 316 -16.15 4.82 -16.70
C LEU A 316 -15.04 3.91 -17.26
N GLY A 317 -14.73 4.04 -18.54
CA GLY A 317 -13.63 3.29 -19.17
C GLY A 317 -12.27 3.59 -18.54
N ALA A 318 -11.99 4.86 -18.22
CA ALA A 318 -10.75 5.25 -17.52
C ALA A 318 -10.66 4.62 -16.11
N MET A 319 -11.75 4.64 -15.35
CA MET A 319 -11.84 4.00 -14.04
C MET A 319 -11.66 2.48 -14.14
N VAL A 320 -12.33 1.82 -15.08
CA VAL A 320 -12.21 0.36 -15.31
C VAL A 320 -10.78 0.01 -15.66
N LEU A 321 -10.17 0.68 -16.64
CA LEU A 321 -8.80 0.39 -17.08
C LEU A 321 -7.79 0.56 -15.94
N GLN A 322 -7.90 1.65 -15.18
CA GLN A 322 -7.00 1.92 -14.05
C GLN A 322 -7.18 0.89 -12.92
N THR A 323 -8.41 0.52 -12.61
CA THR A 323 -8.68 -0.49 -11.58
C THR A 323 -8.15 -1.86 -11.99
N VAL A 324 -8.40 -2.29 -13.24
CA VAL A 324 -7.87 -3.55 -13.79
C VAL A 324 -6.34 -3.58 -13.75
N ARG A 325 -5.69 -2.47 -14.10
CA ARG A 325 -4.24 -2.35 -14.01
C ARG A 325 -3.76 -2.58 -12.57
N HIS A 326 -4.40 -1.97 -11.57
CA HIS A 326 -4.04 -2.18 -10.16
C HIS A 326 -4.27 -3.63 -9.72
N VAL A 327 -5.37 -4.27 -10.17
CA VAL A 327 -5.61 -5.69 -9.89
C VAL A 327 -4.47 -6.56 -10.44
N VAL A 328 -4.00 -6.29 -11.66
CA VAL A 328 -2.84 -6.97 -12.27
C VAL A 328 -1.59 -6.76 -11.42
N ASP A 329 -1.35 -5.53 -10.97
CA ASP A 329 -0.19 -5.18 -10.16
C ASP A 329 -0.21 -5.89 -8.81
N PHE A 330 -1.33 -5.84 -8.11
CA PHE A 330 -1.48 -6.47 -6.80
C PHE A 330 -1.41 -8.00 -6.86
N SER A 331 -2.10 -8.62 -7.83
CA SER A 331 -2.07 -10.08 -7.98
C SER A 331 -0.66 -10.59 -8.29
N PHE A 332 0.09 -9.87 -9.13
CA PHE A 332 1.47 -10.23 -9.43
C PHE A 332 2.38 -10.06 -8.20
N ASN A 333 2.25 -8.96 -7.47
CA ASN A 333 3.08 -8.67 -6.30
C ASN A 333 2.81 -9.67 -5.17
N GLU A 334 1.54 -9.94 -4.84
CA GLU A 334 1.20 -10.93 -3.81
C GLU A 334 1.63 -12.36 -4.19
N ALA A 335 1.52 -12.72 -5.47
CA ALA A 335 2.00 -14.02 -5.96
C ALA A 335 3.52 -14.20 -5.82
N ASN A 336 4.28 -13.13 -5.71
CA ASN A 336 5.75 -13.15 -5.70
C ASN A 336 6.36 -12.53 -4.43
N HIS A 337 5.55 -12.15 -3.45
CA HIS A 337 5.99 -11.48 -2.22
C HIS A 337 7.07 -12.28 -1.45
N ASP A 338 6.83 -13.60 -1.27
CA ASP A 338 7.71 -14.48 -0.48
C ASP A 338 8.55 -15.40 -1.39
N ALA A 339 8.72 -15.09 -2.67
CA ALA A 339 9.42 -15.96 -3.59
C ALA A 339 10.93 -15.93 -3.34
N ALA A 340 11.44 -16.95 -2.66
CA ALA A 340 12.87 -17.21 -2.51
C ALA A 340 13.52 -17.52 -3.87
N ALA A 341 14.82 -17.20 -4.02
CA ALA A 341 15.65 -17.42 -5.22
C ALA A 341 15.19 -16.67 -6.48
N ASN A 342 15.40 -15.35 -6.47
CA ASN A 342 15.05 -14.46 -7.58
C ASN A 342 16.17 -14.37 -8.64
N THR A 343 16.46 -15.46 -9.35
CA THR A 343 17.38 -15.44 -10.49
C THR A 343 16.60 -15.47 -11.81
N SER A 344 16.28 -14.30 -12.33
CA SER A 344 15.70 -14.16 -13.67
C SER A 344 16.68 -13.44 -14.60
N PRO A 345 16.93 -13.94 -15.83
CA PRO A 345 17.73 -13.23 -16.82
C PRO A 345 17.18 -11.85 -17.15
N THR A 346 15.85 -11.66 -17.04
CA THR A 346 15.19 -10.37 -17.22
C THR A 346 15.42 -9.40 -16.06
N ALA A 347 15.68 -9.87 -14.84
CA ALA A 347 16.09 -9.03 -13.72
C ALA A 347 17.49 -8.46 -13.93
N ALA A 348 18.42 -9.29 -14.45
CA ALA A 348 19.77 -8.83 -14.81
C ALA A 348 19.75 -7.79 -15.95
N LEU A 349 18.87 -7.93 -16.94
CA LEU A 349 18.69 -6.92 -17.99
C LEU A 349 18.07 -5.63 -17.42
N SER A 350 17.10 -5.75 -16.53
CA SER A 350 16.48 -4.60 -15.83
C SER A 350 17.53 -3.83 -15.03
N SER A 351 18.38 -4.51 -14.25
CA SER A 351 19.43 -3.86 -13.46
C SER A 351 20.48 -3.19 -14.33
N ARG A 352 20.81 -3.75 -15.50
CA ARG A 352 21.69 -3.09 -16.49
C ARG A 352 21.05 -1.83 -17.10
N LEU A 353 19.76 -1.83 -17.38
CA LEU A 353 19.04 -0.64 -17.85
C LEU A 353 18.92 0.42 -16.74
N ASP A 354 18.82 0.00 -15.48
CA ASP A 354 18.77 0.87 -14.31
C ASP A 354 20.12 1.54 -14.00
N SER A 355 21.23 1.03 -14.55
CA SER A 355 22.55 1.67 -14.44
C SER A 355 22.73 2.89 -15.36
N VAL A 356 21.84 3.10 -16.34
CA VAL A 356 21.86 4.25 -17.24
C VAL A 356 20.84 5.29 -16.76
N GLY A 357 21.28 6.32 -16.06
CA GLY A 357 20.47 7.24 -15.27
C GLY A 357 19.21 7.83 -15.93
N TRP A 358 19.22 8.19 -17.23
CA TRP A 358 18.04 8.76 -17.88
C TRP A 358 17.00 7.72 -18.33
N THR A 359 17.42 6.49 -18.62
CA THR A 359 16.49 5.41 -19.03
C THR A 359 15.58 4.99 -17.89
N VAL A 360 16.03 5.11 -16.64
CA VAL A 360 15.19 4.88 -15.45
C VAL A 360 14.00 5.85 -15.42
N TRP A 361 14.26 7.14 -15.67
CA TRP A 361 13.22 8.16 -15.67
C TRP A 361 12.25 7.99 -16.83
N LEU A 362 12.76 7.70 -18.04
CA LEU A 362 11.91 7.44 -19.20
C LEU A 362 10.99 6.21 -18.94
N ARG A 363 11.54 5.12 -18.41
CA ARG A 363 10.76 3.93 -18.06
C ARG A 363 9.70 4.23 -16.99
N ARG A 364 10.06 5.02 -15.97
CA ARG A 364 9.11 5.46 -14.95
C ARG A 364 7.98 6.31 -15.54
N MET A 365 8.29 7.23 -16.45
CA MET A 365 7.26 8.04 -17.12
C MET A 365 6.33 7.21 -18.00
N ILE A 366 6.84 6.17 -18.71
CA ILE A 366 6.00 5.26 -19.53
C ILE A 366 5.00 4.49 -18.66
N ILE A 367 5.40 4.09 -17.45
CA ILE A 367 4.53 3.39 -16.50
C ILE A 367 3.40 4.29 -15.99
N LEU A 368 3.50 5.60 -16.13
CA LEU A 368 2.54 6.60 -15.68
C LEU A 368 2.22 6.44 -14.17
N PRO A 369 3.20 6.65 -13.28
CA PRO A 369 2.97 6.64 -11.84
C PRO A 369 1.89 7.65 -11.43
N ILE A 370 1.43 7.57 -10.18
CA ILE A 370 0.34 8.41 -9.69
C ILE A 370 0.61 9.90 -9.88
N GLY A 371 1.83 10.39 -9.63
CA GLY A 371 2.20 11.78 -9.76
C GLY A 371 2.11 12.30 -11.19
N GLU A 372 2.68 11.56 -12.14
CA GLU A 372 2.63 11.89 -13.58
C GLU A 372 1.20 11.85 -14.10
N ARG A 373 0.41 10.88 -13.65
CA ARG A 373 -1.00 10.75 -14.04
C ARG A 373 -1.82 11.94 -13.55
N TRP A 374 -1.64 12.36 -12.30
CA TRP A 374 -2.36 13.49 -11.73
C TRP A 374 -1.94 14.81 -12.35
N ALA A 375 -0.65 14.99 -12.64
CA ALA A 375 -0.17 16.15 -13.39
C ALA A 375 -0.75 16.20 -14.81
N LEU A 376 -0.78 15.04 -15.50
CA LEU A 376 -1.38 14.92 -16.83
C LEU A 376 -2.86 15.31 -16.81
N ILE A 377 -3.65 14.74 -15.90
CA ILE A 377 -5.08 15.02 -15.74
C ILE A 377 -5.29 16.52 -15.45
N ALA A 378 -4.54 17.08 -14.50
CA ALA A 378 -4.68 18.48 -14.10
C ALA A 378 -4.36 19.45 -15.25
N VAL A 379 -3.25 19.24 -15.94
CA VAL A 379 -2.83 20.09 -17.06
C VAL A 379 -3.82 19.99 -18.23
N LEU A 380 -4.21 18.76 -18.60
CA LEU A 380 -5.17 18.58 -19.70
C LEU A 380 -6.55 19.15 -19.36
N THR A 381 -7.03 18.97 -18.12
CA THR A 381 -8.28 19.59 -17.65
C THR A 381 -8.21 21.12 -17.75
N ALA A 382 -7.10 21.71 -17.28
CA ALA A 382 -6.92 23.16 -17.32
C ALA A 382 -6.71 23.71 -18.74
N CYS A 383 -6.10 22.97 -19.66
CA CYS A 383 -5.70 23.46 -20.98
C CYS A 383 -6.60 22.98 -22.12
N THR A 384 -7.37 21.90 -21.96
CA THR A 384 -8.14 21.26 -23.04
C THR A 384 -9.61 21.02 -22.63
N THR A 385 -10.22 19.96 -23.14
CA THR A 385 -11.57 19.53 -22.81
C THR A 385 -11.56 18.21 -22.03
N PRO A 386 -12.60 17.89 -21.25
CA PRO A 386 -12.73 16.61 -20.56
C PRO A 386 -12.60 15.40 -21.50
N ARG A 387 -13.12 15.48 -22.71
CA ARG A 387 -13.00 14.41 -23.73
C ARG A 387 -11.53 14.15 -24.07
N ILE A 388 -10.74 15.17 -24.35
CA ILE A 388 -9.31 15.04 -24.65
C ILE A 388 -8.58 14.48 -23.44
N THR A 389 -8.90 14.97 -22.23
CA THR A 389 -8.31 14.48 -20.98
C THR A 389 -8.51 12.98 -20.84
N PHE A 390 -9.73 12.47 -20.98
CA PHE A 390 -10.02 11.04 -20.86
C PHE A 390 -9.41 10.21 -21.99
N VAL A 391 -9.44 10.68 -23.23
CA VAL A 391 -8.85 9.95 -24.38
C VAL A 391 -7.34 9.79 -24.18
N VAL A 392 -6.64 10.87 -23.83
CA VAL A 392 -5.18 10.82 -23.59
C VAL A 392 -4.86 9.93 -22.40
N LEU A 393 -5.66 10.02 -21.32
CA LEU A 393 -5.51 9.17 -20.14
C LEU A 393 -5.71 7.68 -20.48
N LEU A 394 -6.75 7.34 -21.23
CA LEU A 394 -7.04 5.97 -21.67
C LEU A 394 -5.90 5.40 -22.53
N ILE A 395 -5.40 6.16 -23.51
CA ILE A 395 -4.28 5.73 -24.36
C ILE A 395 -3.04 5.52 -23.51
N GLY A 396 -2.67 6.49 -22.66
CA GLY A 396 -1.49 6.39 -21.79
C GLY A 396 -1.57 5.20 -20.83
N CYS A 397 -2.72 5.03 -20.15
CA CYS A 397 -2.94 3.92 -19.24
C CYS A 397 -2.98 2.56 -19.96
N ALA A 398 -3.55 2.47 -21.18
CA ALA A 398 -3.56 1.24 -21.96
C ALA A 398 -2.15 0.81 -22.37
N LEU A 399 -1.33 1.74 -22.88
CA LEU A 399 0.07 1.49 -23.22
C LEU A 399 0.88 1.05 -21.98
N ALA A 400 0.70 1.75 -20.86
CA ALA A 400 1.35 1.39 -19.59
C ALA A 400 0.93 -0.01 -19.11
N THR A 401 -0.36 -0.34 -19.20
CA THR A 401 -0.90 -1.65 -18.80
C THR A 401 -0.35 -2.77 -19.67
N CYS A 402 -0.35 -2.58 -21.00
CA CYS A 402 0.23 -3.56 -21.94
C CYS A 402 1.72 -3.79 -21.65
N TYR A 403 2.49 -2.71 -21.49
CA TYR A 403 3.92 -2.79 -21.21
C TYR A 403 4.22 -3.52 -19.90
N THR A 404 3.55 -3.13 -18.80
CA THR A 404 3.80 -3.73 -17.48
C THR A 404 3.32 -5.17 -17.42
N THR A 405 2.14 -5.48 -17.97
CA THR A 405 1.58 -6.85 -17.98
C THR A 405 2.44 -7.79 -18.81
N ALA A 406 2.87 -7.38 -20.01
CA ALA A 406 3.76 -8.19 -20.84
C ALA A 406 5.09 -8.49 -20.13
N GLY A 407 5.70 -7.50 -19.48
CA GLY A 407 6.91 -7.69 -18.69
C GLY A 407 6.72 -8.65 -17.52
N ARG A 408 5.58 -8.61 -16.82
CA ARG A 408 5.24 -9.52 -15.71
C ARG A 408 4.98 -10.95 -16.21
N VAL A 409 4.26 -11.12 -17.30
CA VAL A 409 4.03 -12.44 -17.92
C VAL A 409 5.36 -13.06 -18.34
N LEU A 410 6.21 -12.32 -19.04
CA LEU A 410 7.53 -12.80 -19.44
C LEU A 410 8.39 -13.20 -18.23
N ARG A 411 8.41 -12.37 -17.18
CA ARG A 411 9.10 -12.67 -15.92
C ARG A 411 8.55 -13.92 -15.26
N SER A 412 7.23 -14.11 -15.24
CA SER A 412 6.60 -15.30 -14.65
C SER A 412 6.92 -16.60 -15.39
N LEU A 413 7.04 -16.54 -16.72
CA LEU A 413 7.39 -17.70 -17.56
C LEU A 413 8.86 -18.10 -17.46
N THR A 414 9.74 -17.12 -17.21
CA THR A 414 11.19 -17.35 -17.11
C THR A 414 11.67 -17.68 -15.69
N ARG A 415 10.81 -17.49 -14.67
CA ARG A 415 11.15 -17.65 -13.25
C ARG A 415 10.82 -19.07 -12.77
N LYS A 416 11.75 -19.72 -12.08
CA LYS A 416 11.54 -21.02 -11.42
C LYS A 416 11.16 -20.88 -9.94
N ALA A 417 10.43 -19.83 -9.55
CA ALA A 417 10.05 -19.61 -8.16
C ALA A 417 8.90 -20.53 -7.73
N ARG A 418 9.01 -21.15 -6.55
CA ARG A 418 7.90 -21.84 -5.88
C ARG A 418 7.10 -20.81 -5.07
N ARG A 419 5.78 -20.76 -5.29
CA ARG A 419 4.88 -19.93 -4.52
C ARG A 419 4.56 -20.57 -3.18
N THR A 420 4.54 -19.75 -2.14
CA THR A 420 4.20 -20.14 -0.77
C THR A 420 2.70 -20.38 -0.61
N ASP A 421 2.31 -20.99 0.52
CA ASP A 421 0.89 -21.14 0.88
C ASP A 421 0.23 -19.78 1.10
N ARG A 422 0.97 -18.79 1.68
CA ARG A 422 0.52 -17.41 1.83
C ARG A 422 0.18 -16.77 0.49
N ALA A 423 1.06 -16.88 -0.51
CA ALA A 423 0.82 -16.34 -1.84
C ALA A 423 -0.39 -16.98 -2.52
N ALA A 424 -0.56 -18.32 -2.38
CA ALA A 424 -1.71 -19.02 -2.93
C ALA A 424 -3.03 -18.60 -2.24
N GLN A 425 -3.00 -18.37 -0.91
CA GLN A 425 -4.15 -17.87 -0.17
C GLN A 425 -4.49 -16.43 -0.57
N ALA A 426 -3.50 -15.54 -0.66
CA ALA A 426 -3.72 -14.17 -1.11
C ALA A 426 -4.36 -14.10 -2.51
N LEU A 427 -3.94 -14.95 -3.45
CA LEU A 427 -4.56 -15.03 -4.77
C LEU A 427 -6.01 -15.55 -4.70
N ALA A 428 -6.31 -16.49 -3.81
CA ALA A 428 -7.67 -16.99 -3.61
C ALA A 428 -8.58 -15.89 -3.01
N ASP A 429 -8.05 -15.09 -2.09
CA ASP A 429 -8.76 -13.96 -1.48
C ASP A 429 -8.99 -12.83 -2.50
N LEU A 430 -7.98 -12.52 -3.33
CA LEU A 430 -8.09 -11.53 -4.41
C LEU A 430 -9.07 -11.95 -5.51
N ALA A 431 -9.27 -13.25 -5.71
CA ALA A 431 -10.25 -13.78 -6.65
C ALA A 431 -11.69 -13.40 -6.26
N ASP A 432 -11.98 -13.09 -4.97
CA ASP A 432 -13.29 -12.66 -4.49
C ASP A 432 -14.44 -13.57 -4.95
N SER A 433 -14.21 -14.89 -4.85
CA SER A 433 -15.16 -15.89 -5.32
C SER A 433 -16.38 -15.95 -4.38
N GLY A 434 -17.55 -15.67 -4.92
CA GLY A 434 -18.81 -15.69 -4.21
C GLY A 434 -19.41 -17.09 -4.07
N PRO A 435 -20.72 -17.18 -3.70
CA PRO A 435 -21.37 -18.45 -3.40
C PRO A 435 -21.49 -19.40 -4.60
N LEU A 436 -21.67 -18.87 -5.81
CA LEU A 436 -21.80 -19.71 -7.03
C LEU A 436 -20.45 -20.33 -7.41
N ALA A 437 -19.41 -19.52 -7.58
CA ALA A 437 -18.07 -20.02 -7.89
C ALA A 437 -17.54 -20.94 -6.78
N GLY A 438 -17.79 -20.60 -5.51
CA GLY A 438 -17.46 -21.45 -4.37
C GLY A 438 -18.15 -22.83 -4.41
N SER A 439 -19.42 -22.88 -4.81
CA SER A 439 -20.15 -24.14 -4.97
C SER A 439 -19.61 -24.98 -6.12
N PHE A 440 -19.32 -24.37 -7.27
CA PHE A 440 -18.71 -25.04 -8.42
C PHE A 440 -17.28 -25.51 -8.11
N ALA A 441 -16.50 -24.73 -7.37
CA ALA A 441 -15.18 -25.13 -6.91
C ALA A 441 -15.25 -26.36 -5.99
N ALA A 442 -16.22 -26.40 -5.07
CA ALA A 442 -16.44 -27.56 -4.21
C ALA A 442 -16.84 -28.82 -5.01
N LEU A 443 -17.71 -28.67 -6.01
CA LEU A 443 -18.09 -29.76 -6.91
C LEU A 443 -16.89 -30.27 -7.73
N THR A 444 -16.10 -29.37 -8.29
CA THR A 444 -14.88 -29.69 -9.05
C THR A 444 -13.86 -30.45 -8.19
N ARG A 445 -13.68 -30.05 -6.92
CA ARG A 445 -12.83 -30.75 -5.96
C ARG A 445 -13.34 -32.16 -5.68
N ARG A 446 -14.65 -32.32 -5.48
CA ARG A 446 -15.28 -33.65 -5.26
C ARG A 446 -15.13 -34.55 -6.48
N ALA A 447 -15.22 -34.01 -7.68
CA ALA A 447 -15.01 -34.73 -8.92
C ALA A 447 -13.52 -35.02 -9.23
N HIS A 448 -12.60 -34.63 -8.36
CA HIS A 448 -11.14 -34.80 -8.51
C HIS A 448 -10.57 -34.25 -9.82
N ILE A 449 -11.24 -33.25 -10.41
CA ILE A 449 -10.79 -32.58 -11.63
C ILE A 449 -9.60 -31.67 -11.28
N ARG A 450 -8.44 -31.95 -11.86
CA ARG A 450 -7.23 -31.14 -11.71
C ARG A 450 -6.86 -30.52 -13.04
N LEU A 451 -6.69 -29.22 -13.06
CA LEU A 451 -6.22 -28.48 -14.23
C LEU A 451 -4.69 -28.55 -14.30
N PRO A 452 -4.09 -28.97 -15.42
CA PRO A 452 -2.64 -29.00 -15.56
C PRO A 452 -2.08 -27.62 -15.89
N GLY A 453 -0.86 -27.32 -15.43
CA GLY A 453 -0.04 -26.18 -15.87
C GLY A 453 -0.76 -24.83 -15.88
N PHE A 454 -1.05 -24.33 -17.06
CA PHE A 454 -1.75 -23.04 -17.26
C PHE A 454 -3.28 -23.16 -17.26
N GLY A 455 -3.84 -24.29 -16.83
CA GLY A 455 -5.28 -24.55 -16.83
C GLY A 455 -6.11 -23.50 -16.08
N PRO A 456 -5.79 -23.12 -14.82
CA PRO A 456 -6.57 -22.12 -14.10
C PRO A 456 -6.73 -20.79 -14.84
N PRO A 457 -5.67 -20.09 -15.29
CA PRO A 457 -5.84 -18.85 -16.04
C PRO A 457 -6.48 -19.04 -17.40
N ALA A 458 -6.28 -20.17 -18.07
CA ALA A 458 -6.91 -20.44 -19.37
C ALA A 458 -8.43 -20.60 -19.24
N VAL A 459 -8.91 -21.33 -18.24
CA VAL A 459 -10.35 -21.51 -17.96
C VAL A 459 -10.98 -20.19 -17.50
N ALA A 460 -10.29 -19.40 -16.67
CA ALA A 460 -10.73 -18.07 -16.28
C ALA A 460 -10.86 -17.13 -17.49
N LEU A 461 -9.87 -17.13 -18.38
CA LEU A 461 -9.89 -16.35 -19.62
C LEU A 461 -11.02 -16.79 -20.56
N LEU A 462 -11.24 -18.10 -20.72
CA LEU A 462 -12.32 -18.62 -21.55
C LEU A 462 -13.69 -18.15 -21.07
N GLY A 463 -13.99 -18.28 -19.77
CA GLY A 463 -15.23 -17.80 -19.20
C GLY A 463 -15.41 -16.29 -19.37
N THR A 464 -14.34 -15.52 -19.11
CA THR A 464 -14.32 -14.08 -19.35
C THR A 464 -14.61 -13.73 -20.82
N ALA A 465 -13.92 -14.39 -21.76
CA ALA A 465 -14.07 -14.13 -23.19
C ALA A 465 -15.49 -14.44 -23.69
N VAL A 466 -16.08 -15.56 -23.28
CA VAL A 466 -17.46 -15.93 -23.65
C VAL A 466 -18.46 -14.93 -23.09
N LEU A 467 -18.34 -14.54 -21.81
CA LEU A 467 -19.22 -13.55 -21.19
C LEU A 467 -19.16 -12.21 -21.91
N LEU A 468 -17.97 -11.70 -22.17
CA LEU A 468 -17.81 -10.40 -22.83
C LEU A 468 -18.22 -10.45 -24.32
N ALA A 469 -17.94 -11.55 -25.00
CA ALA A 469 -18.37 -11.75 -26.38
C ALA A 469 -19.90 -11.75 -26.50
N THR A 470 -20.62 -12.45 -25.63
CA THR A 470 -22.08 -12.43 -25.64
C THR A 470 -22.62 -11.05 -25.27
N ALA A 471 -22.04 -10.37 -24.28
CA ALA A 471 -22.43 -9.01 -23.93
C ALA A 471 -22.24 -8.01 -25.08
N LEU A 472 -21.22 -8.19 -25.94
CA LEU A 472 -20.92 -7.32 -27.07
C LEU A 472 -21.78 -7.60 -28.31
N TRP A 473 -22.04 -8.88 -28.63
CA TRP A 473 -22.60 -9.26 -29.93
C TRP A 473 -24.05 -9.75 -29.91
N THR A 474 -24.59 -10.11 -28.72
CA THR A 474 -26.02 -10.45 -28.63
C THR A 474 -26.87 -9.23 -28.28
N PRO A 475 -28.18 -9.20 -28.54
CA PRO A 475 -29.05 -8.12 -28.12
C PRO A 475 -28.97 -7.82 -26.62
N LEU A 476 -29.14 -6.56 -26.24
CA LEU A 476 -29.17 -6.16 -24.81
C LEU A 476 -30.31 -6.91 -24.11
N GLY A 477 -30.01 -7.48 -22.95
CA GLY A 477 -30.97 -8.31 -22.20
C GLY A 477 -31.18 -9.72 -22.75
N SER A 478 -30.33 -10.17 -23.70
CA SER A 478 -30.40 -11.51 -24.26
C SER A 478 -30.22 -12.62 -23.21
N VAL A 479 -31.01 -13.67 -23.30
CA VAL A 479 -30.85 -14.87 -22.50
C VAL A 479 -29.46 -15.52 -22.67
N TRP A 480 -28.81 -15.34 -23.81
CA TRP A 480 -27.46 -15.85 -24.06
C TRP A 480 -26.41 -15.21 -23.17
N THR A 481 -26.56 -13.92 -22.86
CA THR A 481 -25.68 -13.22 -21.90
C THR A 481 -25.88 -13.74 -20.49
N CYS A 482 -27.12 -14.04 -20.08
CA CYS A 482 -27.39 -14.68 -18.78
C CYS A 482 -26.80 -16.09 -18.68
N LEU A 483 -26.95 -16.89 -19.73
CA LEU A 483 -26.33 -18.22 -19.80
C LEU A 483 -24.80 -18.15 -19.77
N ALA A 484 -24.22 -17.17 -20.47
CA ALA A 484 -22.79 -16.91 -20.42
C ALA A 484 -22.31 -16.48 -19.03
N ALA A 485 -23.11 -15.71 -18.27
CA ALA A 485 -22.80 -15.35 -16.88
C ALA A 485 -22.83 -16.58 -15.95
N LEU A 486 -23.75 -17.53 -16.16
CA LEU A 486 -23.74 -18.80 -15.45
C LEU A 486 -22.54 -19.68 -15.84
N LEU A 487 -22.20 -19.74 -17.11
CA LEU A 487 -21.00 -20.43 -17.59
C LEU A 487 -19.72 -19.78 -17.02
N TYR A 488 -19.70 -18.45 -16.93
CA TYR A 488 -18.61 -17.72 -16.30
C TYR A 488 -18.48 -18.07 -14.81
N ALA A 489 -19.59 -18.16 -14.06
CA ALA A 489 -19.56 -18.61 -12.67
C ALA A 489 -19.02 -20.05 -12.54
N LEU A 490 -19.41 -20.95 -13.44
CA LEU A 490 -18.89 -22.32 -13.50
C LEU A 490 -17.37 -22.33 -13.76
N THR A 491 -16.92 -21.65 -14.82
CA THR A 491 -15.50 -21.61 -15.19
C THR A 491 -14.64 -20.95 -14.13
N SER A 492 -15.16 -19.90 -13.46
CA SER A 492 -14.49 -19.27 -12.32
C SER A 492 -14.31 -20.25 -11.17
N GLY A 493 -15.36 -21.00 -10.82
CA GLY A 493 -15.28 -22.05 -9.79
C GLY A 493 -14.27 -23.15 -10.14
N ILE A 494 -14.22 -23.59 -11.39
CA ILE A 494 -13.24 -24.58 -11.85
C ILE A 494 -11.81 -24.01 -11.73
N ALA A 495 -11.59 -22.75 -12.11
CA ALA A 495 -10.28 -22.12 -12.08
C ALA A 495 -9.71 -22.00 -10.66
N VAL A 496 -10.56 -21.76 -9.64
CA VAL A 496 -10.15 -21.62 -8.23
C VAL A 496 -10.37 -22.90 -7.40
N ALA A 497 -10.69 -24.02 -8.04
CA ALA A 497 -10.91 -25.29 -7.34
C ALA A 497 -9.63 -25.83 -6.67
N ALA A 498 -8.46 -25.54 -7.24
CA ALA A 498 -7.15 -25.88 -6.69
C ALA A 498 -6.41 -24.63 -6.24
N GLN A 499 -5.37 -24.81 -5.44
CA GLN A 499 -4.50 -23.70 -5.01
C GLN A 499 -3.77 -23.06 -6.21
N LEU A 500 -3.80 -21.75 -6.31
CA LEU A 500 -3.20 -20.97 -7.39
C LEU A 500 -1.68 -20.83 -7.22
N ARG A 501 -0.94 -21.88 -7.59
CA ARG A 501 0.54 -21.95 -7.45
C ARG A 501 1.30 -21.93 -8.76
N GLY A 502 0.61 -22.05 -9.90
CA GLY A 502 1.19 -22.06 -11.23
C GLY A 502 1.81 -20.72 -11.64
N ALA A 503 2.72 -20.75 -12.61
CA ALA A 503 3.48 -19.55 -13.04
C ALA A 503 2.60 -18.37 -13.45
N LEU A 504 1.44 -18.62 -14.08
CA LEU A 504 0.50 -17.60 -14.54
C LEU A 504 -0.83 -17.57 -13.75
N ASP A 505 -0.96 -18.32 -12.65
CA ASP A 505 -2.21 -18.39 -11.88
C ASP A 505 -2.59 -17.04 -11.25
N TRP A 506 -1.61 -16.14 -11.10
CA TRP A 506 -1.86 -14.76 -10.65
C TRP A 506 -2.72 -13.94 -11.65
N LEU A 507 -2.90 -14.43 -12.89
CA LEU A 507 -3.81 -13.81 -13.87
C LEU A 507 -5.29 -14.14 -13.63
N ALA A 508 -5.63 -15.16 -12.82
CA ALA A 508 -7.02 -15.53 -12.59
C ALA A 508 -7.83 -14.39 -11.91
N PRO A 509 -7.40 -13.77 -10.78
CA PRO A 509 -8.11 -12.62 -10.22
C PRO A 509 -8.25 -11.43 -11.19
N PRO A 510 -7.22 -10.99 -11.93
CA PRO A 510 -7.37 -9.99 -12.99
C PRO A 510 -8.42 -10.33 -14.04
N PHE A 511 -8.49 -11.57 -14.52
CA PHE A 511 -9.50 -11.96 -15.49
C PHE A 511 -10.92 -11.85 -14.92
N PHE A 512 -11.13 -12.25 -13.68
CA PHE A 512 -12.43 -12.13 -13.02
C PHE A 512 -12.86 -10.67 -12.87
N ARG A 513 -11.97 -9.79 -12.41
CA ARG A 513 -12.27 -8.36 -12.27
C ARG A 513 -12.46 -7.68 -13.62
N THR A 514 -11.66 -8.06 -14.62
CA THR A 514 -11.84 -7.55 -15.98
C THR A 514 -13.21 -7.96 -16.53
N ALA A 515 -13.61 -9.23 -16.35
CA ALA A 515 -14.92 -9.70 -16.77
C ALA A 515 -16.04 -8.87 -16.13
N GLU A 516 -16.01 -8.69 -14.83
CA GLU A 516 -17.02 -7.95 -14.08
C GLU A 516 -17.11 -6.48 -14.52
N TYR A 517 -15.98 -5.75 -14.50
CA TYR A 517 -15.99 -4.31 -14.78
C TYR A 517 -16.29 -4.00 -16.24
N VAL A 518 -15.72 -4.77 -17.18
CA VAL A 518 -15.98 -4.57 -18.60
C VAL A 518 -17.42 -4.99 -18.97
N LEU A 519 -17.98 -6.02 -18.31
CA LEU A 519 -19.39 -6.37 -18.50
C LEU A 519 -20.31 -5.18 -18.11
N VAL A 520 -20.09 -4.60 -16.92
CA VAL A 520 -20.87 -3.44 -16.45
C VAL A 520 -20.73 -2.27 -17.44
N LEU A 521 -19.51 -1.97 -17.90
CA LEU A 521 -19.24 -0.93 -18.88
C LEU A 521 -19.99 -1.19 -20.20
N VAL A 522 -19.90 -2.41 -20.75
CA VAL A 522 -20.52 -2.75 -22.03
C VAL A 522 -22.04 -2.69 -21.94
N LEU A 523 -22.64 -3.27 -20.90
CA LEU A 523 -24.11 -3.25 -20.75
C LEU A 523 -24.63 -1.83 -20.52
N ALA A 524 -23.90 -0.99 -19.76
CA ALA A 524 -24.28 0.41 -19.55
C ALA A 524 -24.16 1.25 -20.83
N LEU A 525 -23.08 1.08 -21.63
CA LEU A 525 -22.93 1.74 -22.93
C LEU A 525 -24.05 1.36 -23.89
N ARG A 526 -24.42 0.09 -23.93
CA ARG A 526 -25.50 -0.39 -24.81
C ARG A 526 -26.88 0.06 -24.33
N ALA A 527 -27.08 0.15 -23.03
CA ALA A 527 -28.30 0.72 -22.44
C ALA A 527 -28.43 2.22 -22.77
N ASP A 528 -27.35 2.96 -22.65
CA ASP A 528 -27.29 4.37 -23.01
C ASP A 528 -27.59 4.60 -24.51
N GLN A 529 -26.98 3.80 -25.39
CA GLN A 529 -27.28 3.79 -26.83
C GLN A 529 -28.75 3.43 -27.14
N ALA A 530 -29.39 2.62 -26.30
CA ALA A 530 -30.80 2.29 -26.37
C ALA A 530 -31.71 3.37 -25.75
N GLY A 531 -31.15 4.50 -25.28
CA GLY A 531 -31.87 5.62 -24.71
C GLY A 531 -32.20 5.52 -23.22
N VAL A 532 -31.57 4.59 -22.48
CA VAL A 532 -31.74 4.45 -21.03
C VAL A 532 -30.95 5.53 -20.30
N ASN A 533 -31.65 6.57 -19.87
CA ASN A 533 -31.02 7.70 -19.18
C ASN A 533 -30.37 7.29 -17.84
N GLY A 534 -29.15 7.78 -17.60
CA GLY A 534 -28.43 7.61 -16.33
C GLY A 534 -27.76 6.24 -16.14
N ALA A 535 -27.79 5.35 -17.14
CA ALA A 535 -27.16 4.03 -17.07
C ALA A 535 -25.64 4.12 -16.82
N LEU A 536 -24.95 5.02 -17.53
CA LEU A 536 -23.50 5.20 -17.40
C LEU A 536 -23.09 5.78 -16.03
N PRO A 537 -23.71 6.85 -15.49
CA PRO A 537 -23.44 7.31 -14.14
C PRO A 537 -23.73 6.24 -13.05
N ALA A 538 -24.81 5.47 -13.19
CA ALA A 538 -25.15 4.39 -12.28
C ALA A 538 -24.10 3.26 -12.31
N ALA A 539 -23.66 2.87 -13.50
CA ALA A 539 -22.58 1.92 -13.71
C ALA A 539 -21.24 2.42 -13.14
N PHE A 540 -20.96 3.73 -13.28
CA PHE A 540 -19.79 4.35 -12.66
C PHE A 540 -19.82 4.19 -11.13
N GLY A 541 -20.95 4.48 -10.49
CA GLY A 541 -21.15 4.26 -9.05
C GLY A 541 -20.99 2.81 -8.65
N LEU A 542 -21.51 1.86 -9.42
CA LEU A 542 -21.38 0.43 -9.15
C LEU A 542 -19.92 -0.04 -9.22
N VAL A 543 -19.21 0.32 -10.29
CA VAL A 543 -17.79 -0.05 -10.43
C VAL A 543 -16.95 0.60 -9.34
N ALA A 544 -17.25 1.84 -8.95
CA ALA A 544 -16.56 2.51 -7.83
C ALA A 544 -16.75 1.77 -6.50
N ALA A 545 -17.97 1.32 -6.19
CA ALA A 545 -18.27 0.54 -4.97
C ALA A 545 -17.53 -0.81 -4.95
N VAL A 546 -17.54 -1.53 -6.06
CA VAL A 546 -16.86 -2.83 -6.17
C VAL A 546 -15.34 -2.67 -6.19
N ALA A 547 -14.82 -1.64 -6.84
CA ALA A 547 -13.41 -1.32 -6.83
C ALA A 547 -12.92 -0.99 -5.40
N TYR A 548 -13.70 -0.23 -4.63
CA TYR A 548 -13.39 0.04 -3.23
C TYR A 548 -13.27 -1.27 -2.41
N HIS A 549 -14.23 -2.20 -2.57
CA HIS A 549 -14.14 -3.52 -1.93
C HIS A 549 -12.85 -4.26 -2.29
N HIS A 550 -12.44 -4.22 -3.54
CA HIS A 550 -11.18 -4.83 -3.98
C HIS A 550 -9.97 -4.15 -3.33
N TYR A 551 -9.91 -2.82 -3.30
CA TYR A 551 -8.80 -2.10 -2.66
C TYR A 551 -8.73 -2.38 -1.15
N ASP A 552 -9.86 -2.39 -0.44
CA ASP A 552 -9.90 -2.74 0.98
C ASP A 552 -9.34 -4.16 1.23
N THR A 553 -9.71 -5.13 0.36
CA THR A 553 -9.15 -6.48 0.41
C THR A 553 -7.62 -6.49 0.25
N VAL A 554 -7.11 -5.76 -0.73
CA VAL A 554 -5.67 -5.65 -0.98
C VAL A 554 -4.93 -5.05 0.21
N TYR A 555 -5.43 -3.94 0.76
CA TYR A 555 -4.76 -3.27 1.87
C TYR A 555 -4.77 -4.09 3.15
N ARG A 556 -5.83 -4.86 3.41
CA ARG A 556 -5.86 -5.83 4.52
C ARG A 556 -4.83 -6.94 4.35
N ILE A 557 -4.73 -7.53 3.16
CA ILE A 557 -3.74 -8.57 2.86
C ILE A 557 -2.32 -8.03 3.04
N ARG A 558 -2.01 -6.87 2.47
CA ARG A 558 -0.70 -6.20 2.60
C ARG A 558 -0.37 -5.80 4.03
N GLY A 559 -1.35 -5.32 4.77
CA GLY A 559 -1.21 -4.98 6.18
C GLY A 559 -1.07 -6.20 7.11
N GLY A 560 -1.04 -7.43 6.58
CA GLY A 560 -0.92 -8.66 7.38
C GLY A 560 -2.15 -8.95 8.25
N THR A 561 -3.27 -8.27 8.03
CA THR A 561 -4.50 -8.43 8.82
C THR A 561 -5.47 -9.45 8.23
N GLY A 562 -5.12 -10.06 7.11
CA GLY A 562 -5.94 -11.03 6.38
C GLY A 562 -7.02 -10.38 5.50
N ALA A 563 -7.71 -11.19 4.72
CA ALA A 563 -8.79 -10.73 3.84
C ALA A 563 -10.05 -10.35 4.63
N PRO A 564 -11.01 -9.61 4.02
CA PRO A 564 -12.33 -9.39 4.59
C PRO A 564 -13.06 -10.70 4.94
N PRO A 565 -13.98 -10.69 5.92
CA PRO A 565 -14.64 -11.90 6.34
C PRO A 565 -15.49 -12.53 5.22
N HIS A 566 -15.52 -13.85 5.15
CA HIS A 566 -16.23 -14.59 4.09
C HIS A 566 -17.73 -14.25 3.97
N TRP A 567 -18.37 -13.81 5.06
CA TRP A 567 -19.77 -13.39 4.97
C TRP A 567 -19.94 -12.16 4.08
N LEU A 568 -18.95 -11.24 4.07
CA LEU A 568 -18.99 -10.02 3.24
C LEU A 568 -18.95 -10.39 1.76
N VAL A 569 -18.03 -11.27 1.35
CA VAL A 569 -17.93 -11.76 -0.02
C VAL A 569 -19.23 -12.46 -0.46
N ARG A 570 -19.84 -13.26 0.45
CA ARG A 570 -21.14 -13.90 0.18
C ARG A 570 -22.27 -12.89 0.06
N ALA A 571 -22.32 -11.89 0.94
CA ALA A 571 -23.36 -10.86 0.92
C ALA A 571 -23.26 -9.96 -0.32
N THR A 572 -22.06 -9.65 -0.79
CA THR A 572 -21.82 -8.89 -2.02
C THR A 572 -21.93 -9.74 -3.29
N GLY A 573 -22.10 -11.07 -3.16
CA GLY A 573 -22.31 -12.01 -4.27
C GLY A 573 -21.05 -12.49 -4.99
N GLY A 574 -19.86 -11.99 -4.63
CA GLY A 574 -18.64 -12.21 -5.40
C GLY A 574 -18.71 -11.61 -6.81
N HIS A 575 -17.61 -11.70 -7.56
CA HIS A 575 -17.56 -11.15 -8.93
C HIS A 575 -18.58 -11.81 -9.88
N GLU A 576 -18.84 -13.13 -9.71
CA GLU A 576 -19.76 -13.88 -10.57
C GLU A 576 -21.23 -13.59 -10.24
N GLY A 577 -21.57 -13.43 -8.96
CA GLY A 577 -22.93 -13.11 -8.54
C GLY A 577 -23.32 -11.70 -8.97
N ARG A 578 -22.40 -10.74 -8.89
CA ARG A 578 -22.64 -9.37 -9.38
C ARG A 578 -22.76 -9.33 -10.91
N ALA A 579 -21.90 -10.06 -11.63
CA ALA A 579 -22.02 -10.21 -13.08
C ALA A 579 -23.39 -10.80 -13.48
N LEU A 580 -23.85 -11.85 -12.79
CA LEU A 580 -25.17 -12.43 -13.01
C LEU A 580 -26.30 -11.45 -12.67
N ALA A 581 -26.19 -10.71 -11.56
CA ALA A 581 -27.20 -9.74 -11.16
C ALA A 581 -27.38 -8.63 -12.20
N VAL A 582 -26.26 -8.09 -12.75
CA VAL A 582 -26.30 -7.05 -13.77
C VAL A 582 -26.85 -7.58 -15.11
N THR A 583 -26.51 -8.80 -15.51
CA THR A 583 -27.08 -9.42 -16.73
C THR A 583 -28.57 -9.70 -16.59
N LEU A 584 -29.01 -10.17 -15.42
CA LEU A 584 -30.43 -10.39 -15.14
C LEU A 584 -31.20 -9.07 -15.09
N ALA A 585 -30.63 -8.01 -14.50
CA ALA A 585 -31.24 -6.67 -14.50
C ALA A 585 -31.46 -6.16 -15.94
N ALA A 586 -30.47 -6.33 -16.82
CA ALA A 586 -30.60 -5.98 -18.22
C ALA A 586 -31.66 -6.83 -18.96
N ALA A 587 -31.73 -8.13 -18.66
CA ALA A 587 -32.72 -9.02 -19.26
C ALA A 587 -34.16 -8.71 -18.78
N LEU A 588 -34.36 -8.46 -17.50
CA LEU A 588 -35.65 -8.10 -16.95
C LEU A 588 -36.14 -6.74 -17.48
N TRP A 589 -35.23 -5.77 -17.60
CA TRP A 589 -35.54 -4.49 -18.23
C TRP A 589 -35.96 -4.67 -19.70
N ALA A 590 -35.20 -5.41 -20.50
CA ALA A 590 -35.52 -5.67 -21.90
C ALA A 590 -36.84 -6.43 -22.09
N ALA A 591 -37.19 -7.34 -21.17
CA ALA A 591 -38.47 -8.06 -21.21
C ALA A 591 -39.66 -7.17 -20.80
N GLY A 592 -39.44 -6.18 -19.91
CA GLY A 592 -40.46 -5.24 -19.48
C GLY A 592 -40.83 -4.19 -20.55
N ASP A 593 -39.83 -3.68 -21.27
CA ASP A 593 -40.02 -2.71 -22.35
C ASP A 593 -40.55 -3.32 -23.65
N GLY A 594 -40.33 -4.61 -23.87
CA GLY A 594 -40.85 -5.35 -25.05
C GLY A 594 -42.38 -5.45 -25.11
N GLY A 595 -43.09 -4.95 -24.09
CA GLY A 595 -44.57 -4.86 -24.05
C GLY A 595 -45.15 -3.55 -24.57
N THR A 596 -44.34 -2.53 -24.85
CA THR A 596 -44.84 -1.18 -25.24
C THR A 596 -45.01 -0.98 -26.73
N ASP A 597 -44.59 -1.90 -27.61
CA ASP A 597 -44.87 -1.88 -29.05
C ASP A 597 -46.35 -2.14 -29.43
N ARG A 598 -47.24 -2.21 -28.44
CA ARG A 598 -48.71 -2.27 -28.61
C ARG A 598 -49.41 -0.99 -28.22
N ALA A 599 -48.86 0.17 -28.58
CA ALA A 599 -49.63 1.38 -28.57
C ALA A 599 -50.61 1.34 -29.77
N GLY A 600 -51.90 1.19 -29.50
CA GLY A 600 -52.95 1.30 -30.52
C GLY A 600 -52.92 2.67 -31.22
N PRO A 601 -53.44 2.77 -32.45
CA PRO A 601 -53.43 4.03 -33.20
C PRO A 601 -54.23 5.11 -32.44
N GLY A 602 -53.52 6.11 -31.89
CA GLY A 602 -54.12 7.26 -31.21
C GLY A 602 -53.58 7.56 -29.80
N GLN A 603 -52.68 6.78 -29.26
CA GLN A 603 -52.02 7.12 -27.98
C GLN A 603 -50.64 7.75 -28.23
N SER A 604 -50.46 8.94 -27.68
CA SER A 604 -49.17 9.62 -27.68
C SER A 604 -48.11 8.70 -27.07
N PRO A 605 -46.88 8.65 -27.59
CA PRO A 605 -45.79 7.88 -26.95
C PRO A 605 -45.47 8.54 -25.61
N VAL A 606 -46.11 8.07 -24.57
CA VAL A 606 -45.80 8.44 -23.19
C VAL A 606 -44.78 7.41 -22.69
N GLN A 607 -43.64 7.92 -22.34
CA GLN A 607 -42.49 7.31 -21.65
C GLN A 607 -41.46 6.66 -22.58
N GLY A 608 -40.29 7.34 -22.63
CA GLY A 608 -39.05 6.73 -23.08
C GLY A 608 -38.70 5.45 -22.29
N PRO A 609 -37.72 4.67 -22.75
CA PRO A 609 -37.37 3.38 -22.18
C PRO A 609 -37.24 3.51 -20.66
N GLY A 610 -37.94 2.62 -19.95
CA GLY A 610 -38.07 2.69 -18.48
C GLY A 610 -36.71 2.68 -17.77
N GLN A 611 -36.55 3.47 -16.72
CA GLN A 611 -35.31 3.60 -15.93
C GLN A 611 -35.00 2.36 -15.06
N GLY A 612 -35.66 1.23 -15.26
CA GLY A 612 -35.51 0.02 -14.44
C GLY A 612 -34.06 -0.48 -14.35
N PHE A 613 -33.31 -0.45 -15.44
CA PHE A 613 -31.92 -0.85 -15.45
C PHE A 613 -31.02 0.12 -14.64
N THR A 614 -31.19 1.42 -14.82
CA THR A 614 -30.48 2.47 -14.04
C THR A 614 -30.78 2.34 -12.54
N ILE A 615 -32.04 2.09 -12.17
CA ILE A 615 -32.45 1.88 -10.77
C ILE A 615 -31.79 0.64 -10.21
N ALA A 616 -31.76 -0.48 -10.96
CA ALA A 616 -31.11 -1.71 -10.54
C ALA A 616 -29.61 -1.53 -10.30
N LEU A 617 -28.88 -0.89 -11.22
CA LEU A 617 -27.46 -0.58 -11.05
C LEU A 617 -27.21 0.33 -9.84
N THR A 618 -28.02 1.37 -9.68
CA THR A 618 -27.90 2.32 -8.55
C THR A 618 -28.17 1.62 -7.21
N THR A 619 -29.21 0.81 -7.14
CA THR A 619 -29.55 0.05 -5.93
C THR A 619 -28.43 -0.92 -5.56
N LEU A 620 -27.91 -1.64 -6.53
CA LEU A 620 -26.78 -2.55 -6.32
C LEU A 620 -25.53 -1.79 -5.86
N ALA A 621 -25.22 -0.65 -6.47
CA ALA A 621 -24.10 0.20 -6.09
C ALA A 621 -24.22 0.68 -4.64
N VAL A 622 -25.39 1.22 -4.27
CA VAL A 622 -25.63 1.73 -2.90
C VAL A 622 -25.59 0.60 -1.88
N ALA A 623 -26.19 -0.55 -2.19
CA ALA A 623 -26.19 -1.70 -1.28
C ALA A 623 -24.76 -2.22 -1.03
N ILE A 624 -23.96 -2.41 -2.09
CA ILE A 624 -22.57 -2.85 -1.95
C ILE A 624 -21.75 -1.80 -1.21
N ALA A 625 -21.85 -0.52 -1.59
CA ALA A 625 -21.12 0.56 -0.94
C ALA A 625 -21.44 0.63 0.55
N ALA A 626 -22.73 0.56 0.93
CA ALA A 626 -23.15 0.64 2.32
C ALA A 626 -22.57 -0.51 3.15
N VAL A 627 -22.72 -1.75 2.68
CA VAL A 627 -22.26 -2.95 3.43
C VAL A 627 -20.74 -2.94 3.54
N VAL A 628 -20.03 -2.66 2.45
CA VAL A 628 -18.56 -2.67 2.42
C VAL A 628 -17.98 -1.52 3.25
N LEU A 629 -18.51 -0.30 3.12
CA LEU A 629 -18.03 0.85 3.90
C LEU A 629 -18.24 0.68 5.39
N VAL A 630 -19.42 0.22 5.81
CA VAL A 630 -19.71 0.00 7.24
C VAL A 630 -18.77 -1.04 7.83
N GLU A 631 -18.53 -2.14 7.14
CA GLU A 631 -17.63 -3.19 7.61
C GLU A 631 -16.17 -2.71 7.62
N SER A 632 -15.73 -2.07 6.54
CA SER A 632 -14.37 -1.54 6.40
C SER A 632 -14.06 -0.48 7.46
N ILE A 633 -14.93 0.51 7.68
CA ILE A 633 -14.75 1.54 8.71
C ILE A 633 -14.68 0.89 10.10
N ARG A 634 -15.58 -0.05 10.41
CA ARG A 634 -15.55 -0.76 11.70
C ARG A 634 -14.24 -1.49 11.91
N PHE A 635 -13.75 -2.19 10.89
CA PHE A 635 -12.50 -2.93 10.94
C PHE A 635 -11.31 -1.99 11.18
N TRP A 636 -11.13 -0.96 10.34
CA TRP A 636 -9.96 -0.10 10.40
C TRP A 636 -9.92 0.80 11.65
N VAL A 637 -11.08 1.27 12.13
CA VAL A 637 -11.17 2.05 13.39
C VAL A 637 -10.87 1.18 14.61
N SER A 638 -11.24 -0.12 14.59
CA SER A 638 -10.97 -1.04 15.69
C SER A 638 -9.61 -1.73 15.59
N SER A 639 -8.94 -1.67 14.46
CA SER A 639 -7.65 -2.33 14.22
C SER A 639 -6.55 -1.70 15.07
N LYS A 640 -5.85 -2.54 15.86
CA LYS A 640 -4.65 -2.18 16.61
C LYS A 640 -3.37 -2.70 15.94
N ALA A 641 -3.47 -3.18 14.71
CA ALA A 641 -2.32 -3.71 13.99
C ALA A 641 -1.26 -2.60 13.79
N PRO A 642 0.03 -2.88 13.92
CA PRO A 642 1.07 -1.90 13.60
C PRO A 642 0.99 -1.49 12.13
N ALA A 643 1.27 -0.23 11.85
CA ALA A 643 1.31 0.28 10.47
C ALA A 643 2.47 -0.39 9.73
N VAL A 644 2.17 -1.35 8.88
CA VAL A 644 3.16 -1.91 7.95
C VAL A 644 3.18 -1.00 6.72
N HIS A 645 4.12 -0.07 6.68
CA HIS A 645 4.46 0.61 5.44
C HIS A 645 5.49 -0.22 4.69
N ASP A 646 5.15 -0.66 3.48
CA ASP A 646 6.13 -1.19 2.52
C ASP A 646 7.09 -0.06 2.14
N GLU A 647 8.16 0.11 2.92
CA GLU A 647 9.31 0.94 2.54
C GLU A 647 10.26 0.21 1.60
N THR A 648 10.03 -1.06 1.33
CA THR A 648 10.73 -1.77 0.26
C THR A 648 10.23 -1.23 -1.07
N GLY A 649 10.88 -0.15 -1.53
CA GLY A 649 10.63 0.45 -2.84
C GLY A 649 10.96 -0.53 -3.97
N GLU A 650 10.19 -1.61 -4.09
CA GLU A 650 10.14 -2.34 -5.34
C GLU A 650 9.40 -1.47 -6.36
N PRO A 651 9.94 -1.31 -7.55
CA PRO A 651 9.28 -0.55 -8.60
C PRO A 651 7.95 -1.22 -8.92
N ALA A 652 6.88 -0.43 -8.86
CA ALA A 652 5.56 -0.80 -9.31
C ALA A 652 5.58 -1.28 -10.77
#